data_4aeabe18891bea4a5701dd756c50a6ad
#
_entry.id   4aeabe18891bea4a5701dd756c50a6ad
#
_cell.length_a   1.000
_cell.length_b   1.000
_cell.length_c   1.000
_cell.angle_alpha   90.00
_cell.angle_beta   90.00
_cell.angle_gamma   90.00
#
_symmetry.space_group_name_H-M   'P 1'
#
loop_
_entity.id
_entity.type
_entity.pdbx_description
1 polymer ?
#
loop_
_entity_poly.entity_id
_entity_poly.type
_entity_poly.pdbx_seq_one_letter_code
_entity_poly.pdbx_strand_id
1 'polypeptide(L)'
;MKLNRKWINEEFVDLHEVSDKEFVETLTVFGQKVETWERMDAEIKNVVVGKVVSIVRHPNSDHMFICQVDVGQAEPVQIVTGAQNVHEGDLVPAALHNSYLPGGVHITKGKLRGEVSNGMLCSFAELGLTQNDLPGVFADGIWILEPDAGKPGDDINKIIGNDDTVVDFEITNNRPDCYSIIGLARETAAAFGKHMRHHEPVVHGSEAGSIFDHLDVEVEAENLCNRYTSRMIANVKIGPSPKWMRQRLRANGVRPINNIVDITNYVMLEYGQPMHAFDYRYVSSGKIVVREAREGESMTTLEGTQRALKPGMLVIADENKPIGLAGIMGGLNSEIRDDTTMVVFESANFDGTSIRQTALALGMRTEASGKFEKHLDPMLTVPAVERACELVELLQCGDVLDGMIDVINNVPQPRTVKLEPEKINKLLGTNIPKEDMVKYLDLLEIPVQGDDILVPSFRPDLVRMADIAEEVGRSYGYNAIPVTDFKISTQGGYSEEMKLEAKAGTLCRAMGYSEIITYSFVSPTVFDQIRIPADSPLRNVLKIQNPLGEDTSIMRTIALPSMLEILSRNNAYHNKAAKLYEVAKVYLPVEGEKLPREPKMLMFGTYGSGETFFTLKGELEAIFAGLRLKKVEYTAEKNNPSYHPGRCAKLSVDGADIGVMGQVHPLVAKNYGMDCEIYCAELNFSEMLCHLLPEPTYVPLPKYPAVSRDLAIVCDEAVTVAQAESIISQAAGKLLRDVKLFDIYRGVGVPAGKKSMAFSLELRADDRTLTDADSEGVTAKVLSALEEKLGATLR
;
A
#
# COMPACT_ATOMS: atom_id res chain seq x y z
N MET A 1 12.05 10.82 -3.78
CA MET A 1 13.28 11.52 -4.25
C MET A 1 13.37 12.84 -3.54
N LYS A 2 14.46 13.04 -2.78
CA LYS A 2 14.67 14.32 -2.08
C LYS A 2 15.32 15.34 -2.99
N LEU A 3 14.97 16.59 -2.77
CA LEU A 3 15.43 17.75 -3.50
C LEU A 3 15.61 18.91 -2.53
N ASN A 4 16.77 19.50 -2.48
CA ASN A 4 16.97 20.73 -1.73
C ASN A 4 16.87 21.97 -2.65
N ARG A 5 16.13 22.98 -2.22
CA ARG A 5 15.79 24.15 -3.03
C ARG A 5 16.99 25.01 -3.42
N LYS A 6 17.99 25.13 -2.55
CA LYS A 6 19.21 25.89 -2.87
C LYS A 6 19.91 25.37 -4.10
N TRP A 7 20.05 24.04 -4.23
CA TRP A 7 20.72 23.46 -5.39
C TRP A 7 20.02 23.82 -6.70
N ILE A 8 18.68 23.71 -6.74
CA ILE A 8 17.92 24.12 -7.93
C ILE A 8 18.08 25.60 -8.22
N ASN A 9 17.94 26.47 -7.20
CA ASN A 9 18.01 27.91 -7.37
C ASN A 9 19.39 28.39 -7.86
N GLU A 10 20.44 27.82 -7.32
CA GLU A 10 21.81 28.20 -7.64
C GLU A 10 22.23 27.74 -9.04
N GLU A 11 21.88 26.54 -9.44
CA GLU A 11 22.44 25.90 -10.64
C GLU A 11 21.47 25.85 -11.82
N PHE A 12 20.17 25.63 -11.59
CA PHE A 12 19.24 25.28 -12.67
C PHE A 12 18.15 26.30 -12.94
N VAL A 13 17.42 26.75 -11.96
CA VAL A 13 16.25 27.63 -12.15
C VAL A 13 16.20 28.68 -11.03
N ASP A 14 16.25 29.97 -11.37
CA ASP A 14 16.12 31.02 -10.39
C ASP A 14 14.67 31.19 -9.91
N LEU A 15 14.42 30.77 -8.67
CA LEU A 15 13.12 30.83 -7.98
C LEU A 15 13.25 31.41 -6.57
N HIS A 16 14.22 32.30 -6.34
CA HIS A 16 14.46 32.90 -5.02
C HIS A 16 13.26 33.68 -4.47
N GLU A 17 12.42 34.22 -5.33
CA GLU A 17 11.21 34.97 -4.95
C GLU A 17 10.01 34.09 -4.65
N VAL A 18 10.06 32.79 -5.00
CA VAL A 18 8.97 31.83 -4.81
C VAL A 18 9.01 31.26 -3.39
N SER A 19 7.92 31.36 -2.66
CA SER A 19 7.82 30.75 -1.32
C SER A 19 7.87 29.22 -1.37
N ASP A 20 8.28 28.56 -0.26
CA ASP A 20 8.31 27.09 -0.17
C ASP A 20 6.93 26.48 -0.41
N LYS A 21 5.89 27.10 0.16
CA LYS A 21 4.51 26.63 -0.01
C LYS A 21 4.07 26.71 -1.48
N GLU A 22 4.31 27.83 -2.15
CA GLU A 22 3.96 28.01 -3.56
C GLU A 22 4.71 27.03 -4.45
N PHE A 23 6.00 26.80 -4.18
CA PHE A 23 6.82 25.82 -4.89
C PHE A 23 6.20 24.41 -4.81
N VAL A 24 5.87 23.94 -3.61
CA VAL A 24 5.30 22.62 -3.35
C VAL A 24 3.91 22.45 -3.98
N GLU A 25 3.03 23.46 -3.83
CA GLU A 25 1.68 23.43 -4.40
C GLU A 25 1.72 23.44 -5.93
N THR A 26 2.57 24.28 -6.53
CA THR A 26 2.71 24.36 -8.00
C THR A 26 3.21 23.05 -8.59
N LEU A 27 4.26 22.44 -8.02
CA LEU A 27 4.79 21.17 -8.52
C LEU A 27 3.81 20.01 -8.33
N THR A 28 3.10 19.96 -7.21
CA THR A 28 2.06 18.94 -6.99
C THR A 28 0.95 19.04 -8.03
N VAL A 29 0.45 20.24 -8.32
CA VAL A 29 -0.58 20.47 -9.34
C VAL A 29 -0.05 20.18 -10.75
N PHE A 30 1.23 20.45 -11.00
CA PHE A 30 1.90 20.16 -12.27
C PHE A 30 2.14 18.65 -12.51
N GLY A 31 1.92 17.79 -11.50
CA GLY A 31 2.00 16.32 -11.61
C GLY A 31 3.20 15.69 -10.89
N GLN A 32 4.04 16.50 -10.23
CA GLN A 32 5.15 16.02 -9.38
C GLN A 32 4.70 16.02 -7.91
N LYS A 33 4.07 14.94 -7.48
CA LYS A 33 3.49 14.87 -6.14
C LYS A 33 4.55 15.03 -5.05
N VAL A 34 4.40 16.05 -4.22
CA VAL A 34 5.18 16.22 -3.01
C VAL A 34 4.53 15.43 -1.87
N GLU A 35 5.29 14.53 -1.24
CA GLU A 35 4.85 13.80 -0.06
C GLU A 35 5.05 14.61 1.22
N THR A 36 6.26 15.13 1.39
CA THR A 36 6.63 15.96 2.54
C THR A 36 7.59 17.06 2.12
N TRP A 37 7.63 18.12 2.90
CA TRP A 37 8.66 19.14 2.82
C TRP A 37 8.96 19.73 4.18
N GLU A 38 10.20 20.08 4.41
CA GLU A 38 10.62 20.63 5.68
C GLU A 38 11.78 21.62 5.52
N ARG A 39 11.82 22.60 6.39
CA ARG A 39 12.98 23.47 6.52
C ARG A 39 14.01 22.78 7.40
N MET A 40 15.24 22.72 6.94
CA MET A 40 16.34 22.08 7.68
C MET A 40 16.69 22.83 8.97
N ASP A 41 16.36 24.13 9.07
CA ASP A 41 16.56 24.96 10.26
C ASP A 41 15.45 24.85 11.32
N ALA A 42 14.45 23.97 11.09
CA ALA A 42 13.26 23.89 11.96
C ALA A 42 13.58 23.46 13.40
N GLU A 43 14.56 22.59 13.58
CA GLU A 43 14.94 22.05 14.89
C GLU A 43 15.96 22.91 15.63
N ILE A 44 16.76 23.72 14.93
CA ILE A 44 17.80 24.57 15.54
C ILE A 44 17.32 26.03 15.52
N LYS A 45 17.03 26.56 16.72
CA LYS A 45 16.53 27.94 16.84
C LYS A 45 17.33 28.72 17.87
N ASN A 46 17.63 29.97 17.55
CA ASN A 46 18.33 30.91 18.42
C ASN A 46 19.73 30.43 18.86
N VAL A 47 20.45 29.74 17.95
CA VAL A 47 21.85 29.36 18.09
C VAL A 47 22.65 30.22 17.14
N VAL A 48 23.63 30.95 17.66
CA VAL A 48 24.39 31.94 16.89
C VAL A 48 25.88 31.70 16.98
N VAL A 49 26.64 32.30 16.07
CA VAL A 49 28.08 32.38 16.18
C VAL A 49 28.41 33.28 17.35
N GLY A 50 29.18 32.78 18.32
CA GLY A 50 29.71 33.57 19.43
C GLY A 50 31.24 33.65 19.37
N LYS A 51 31.82 34.78 19.77
CA LYS A 51 33.25 34.91 19.97
C LYS A 51 33.57 34.96 21.44
N VAL A 52 34.44 34.06 21.89
CA VAL A 52 34.88 34.06 23.29
C VAL A 52 35.78 35.25 23.54
N VAL A 53 35.29 36.24 24.31
CA VAL A 53 36.02 37.48 24.64
C VAL A 53 36.94 37.28 25.82
N SER A 54 36.51 36.52 26.83
CA SER A 54 37.33 36.13 27.95
C SER A 54 36.90 34.82 28.55
N ILE A 55 37.85 34.09 29.17
CA ILE A 55 37.63 32.82 29.82
C ILE A 55 38.32 32.80 31.16
N VAL A 56 37.60 32.49 32.25
CA VAL A 56 38.14 32.38 33.59
C VAL A 56 37.72 31.08 34.26
N ARG A 57 38.52 30.53 35.17
CA ARG A 57 38.15 29.31 35.93
C ARG A 57 36.95 29.58 36.82
N HIS A 58 36.08 28.60 36.89
CA HIS A 58 34.87 28.64 37.72
C HIS A 58 35.29 28.59 39.21
N PRO A 59 34.83 29.52 40.09
CA PRO A 59 35.28 29.60 41.48
C PRO A 59 34.92 28.36 42.30
N ASN A 60 33.86 27.66 41.95
CA ASN A 60 33.36 26.48 42.71
C ASN A 60 33.46 25.16 41.89
N SER A 61 34.39 25.09 40.91
CA SER A 61 34.59 23.88 40.11
C SER A 61 35.99 23.78 39.52
N ASP A 62 36.59 22.56 39.62
CA ASP A 62 37.94 22.29 39.11
C ASP A 62 38.00 22.10 37.59
N HIS A 63 36.87 21.88 36.96
CA HIS A 63 36.79 21.55 35.52
C HIS A 63 35.85 22.46 34.71
N MET A 64 35.28 23.50 35.32
CA MET A 64 34.41 24.42 34.56
C MET A 64 35.08 25.75 34.33
N PHE A 65 34.65 26.41 33.29
CA PHE A 65 35.02 27.76 32.91
C PHE A 65 33.81 28.68 32.78
N ILE A 66 34.00 29.96 33.09
CA ILE A 66 33.05 31.04 32.83
C ILE A 66 33.57 31.80 31.62
N CYS A 67 32.82 31.80 30.54
CA CYS A 67 33.11 32.48 29.30
C CYS A 67 32.27 33.75 29.19
N GLN A 68 32.87 34.88 28.77
CA GLN A 68 32.12 35.99 28.25
C GLN A 68 32.15 35.87 26.71
N VAL A 69 31.01 35.80 26.12
CA VAL A 69 30.84 35.46 24.69
C VAL A 69 30.15 36.63 24.01
N ASP A 70 30.82 37.25 23.04
CA ASP A 70 30.19 38.22 22.13
C ASP A 70 29.32 37.46 21.15
N VAL A 71 28.03 37.74 21.17
CA VAL A 71 27.01 37.13 20.32
C VAL A 71 26.32 38.19 19.41
N GLY A 72 27.01 39.28 19.14
CA GLY A 72 26.48 40.39 18.31
C GLY A 72 25.50 41.28 19.06
N GLN A 73 25.42 41.20 20.40
CA GLN A 73 24.62 42.05 21.26
C GLN A 73 25.47 43.19 21.85
N ALA A 74 24.83 44.17 22.49
CA ALA A 74 25.51 45.31 23.08
C ALA A 74 26.52 44.92 24.20
N GLU A 75 26.26 43.86 24.92
CA GLU A 75 27.11 43.31 25.98
C GLU A 75 27.35 41.81 25.75
N PRO A 76 28.55 41.30 26.05
CA PRO A 76 28.82 39.86 26.02
C PRO A 76 27.91 39.05 26.96
N VAL A 77 27.62 37.86 26.56
CA VAL A 77 26.75 36.93 27.32
C VAL A 77 27.62 35.97 28.14
N GLN A 78 27.34 35.85 29.43
CA GLN A 78 28.02 34.89 30.29
C GLN A 78 27.49 33.48 30.05
N ILE A 79 28.38 32.53 29.69
CA ILE A 79 28.08 31.12 29.49
C ILE A 79 29.10 30.30 30.28
N VAL A 80 28.62 29.32 31.03
CA VAL A 80 29.46 28.38 31.80
C VAL A 80 29.58 27.08 31.00
N THR A 81 30.83 26.62 30.83
CA THR A 81 31.11 25.37 30.11
C THR A 81 32.05 24.46 30.89
N GLY A 82 31.92 23.14 30.71
CA GLY A 82 32.85 22.14 31.19
C GLY A 82 33.92 21.73 30.18
N ALA A 83 33.80 22.21 28.96
CA ALA A 83 34.72 21.88 27.86
C ALA A 83 36.11 22.48 28.11
N GLN A 84 37.16 21.71 27.78
CA GLN A 84 38.56 22.12 28.01
C GLN A 84 39.26 22.63 26.76
N ASN A 85 38.60 22.60 25.61
CA ASN A 85 39.16 22.94 24.30
C ASN A 85 38.79 24.36 23.83
N VAL A 86 38.18 25.18 24.68
CA VAL A 86 37.75 26.56 24.37
C VAL A 86 38.80 27.58 24.88
N HIS A 87 39.16 28.52 24.02
CA HIS A 87 40.14 29.57 24.36
C HIS A 87 39.59 30.96 24.02
N GLU A 88 40.23 31.97 24.59
CA GLU A 88 39.95 33.37 24.25
C GLU A 88 40.26 33.64 22.76
N GLY A 89 39.33 34.27 22.08
CA GLY A 89 39.38 34.53 20.65
C GLY A 89 38.63 33.53 19.77
N ASP A 90 38.31 32.34 20.27
CA ASP A 90 37.61 31.27 19.51
C ASP A 90 36.21 31.69 19.08
N LEU A 91 35.84 31.32 17.84
CA LEU A 91 34.47 31.36 17.38
C LEU A 91 33.79 30.00 17.69
N VAL A 92 32.61 30.08 18.27
CA VAL A 92 31.89 28.88 18.77
C VAL A 92 30.38 28.99 18.52
N PRO A 93 29.63 27.89 18.34
CA PRO A 93 28.18 27.93 18.37
C PRO A 93 27.68 28.19 19.80
N ALA A 94 26.88 29.25 19.96
CA ALA A 94 26.31 29.65 21.24
C ALA A 94 24.78 29.55 21.20
N ALA A 95 24.24 28.56 21.88
CA ALA A 95 22.80 28.40 22.10
C ALA A 95 22.36 29.37 23.20
N LEU A 96 21.60 30.39 22.86
CA LEU A 96 21.15 31.44 23.77
C LEU A 96 19.95 30.99 24.60
N HIS A 97 19.51 31.82 25.54
CA HIS A 97 18.27 31.57 26.29
C HIS A 97 17.07 31.39 25.34
N ASN A 98 16.26 30.34 25.56
CA ASN A 98 15.18 29.91 24.68
C ASN A 98 15.63 29.37 23.31
N SER A 99 16.83 28.79 23.21
CA SER A 99 17.26 28.04 22.05
C SER A 99 16.64 26.63 22.02
N TYR A 100 16.50 26.10 20.82
CA TYR A 100 16.12 24.70 20.58
C TYR A 100 17.25 24.03 19.79
N LEU A 101 17.53 22.79 20.16
CA LEU A 101 18.50 21.91 19.49
C LEU A 101 17.80 20.64 19.00
N PRO A 102 18.41 19.87 18.09
CA PRO A 102 17.87 18.60 17.61
C PRO A 102 17.42 17.67 18.73
N GLY A 103 16.34 16.92 18.50
CA GLY A 103 15.73 16.06 19.50
C GLY A 103 14.87 16.79 20.54
N GLY A 104 14.52 18.06 20.29
CA GLY A 104 13.65 18.87 21.16
C GLY A 104 14.33 19.39 22.44
N VAL A 105 15.66 19.41 22.49
CA VAL A 105 16.41 19.94 23.65
C VAL A 105 16.19 21.44 23.74
N HIS A 106 15.67 21.92 24.87
CA HIS A 106 15.39 23.34 25.13
C HIS A 106 16.41 23.93 26.10
N ILE A 107 17.18 24.88 25.63
CA ILE A 107 18.23 25.59 26.42
C ILE A 107 17.62 26.84 27.04
N THR A 108 17.73 26.92 28.37
CA THR A 108 17.30 28.07 29.16
C THR A 108 18.42 28.57 30.03
N LYS A 109 18.36 29.87 30.40
CA LYS A 109 19.27 30.41 31.42
C LYS A 109 19.14 29.64 32.73
N GLY A 110 20.25 29.36 33.34
CA GLY A 110 20.30 28.61 34.60
C GLY A 110 21.47 29.00 35.48
N LYS A 111 21.67 28.31 36.58
CA LYS A 111 22.84 28.44 37.44
C LYS A 111 23.59 27.11 37.47
N LEU A 112 24.86 27.13 37.21
CA LEU A 112 25.78 26.01 37.32
C LEU A 112 26.74 26.26 38.48
N ARG A 113 26.64 25.47 39.55
CA ARG A 113 27.41 25.59 40.81
C ARG A 113 27.47 27.02 41.37
N GLY A 114 26.34 27.76 41.25
CA GLY A 114 26.18 29.11 41.77
C GLY A 114 26.38 30.24 40.75
N GLU A 115 27.09 30.00 39.66
CA GLU A 115 27.31 30.99 38.59
C GLU A 115 26.20 30.93 37.53
N VAL A 116 25.82 32.08 36.98
CA VAL A 116 24.77 32.22 36.00
C VAL A 116 25.30 31.81 34.61
N SER A 117 24.59 30.92 33.94
CA SER A 117 24.80 30.65 32.50
C SER A 117 23.57 31.08 31.73
N ASN A 118 23.72 32.00 30.77
CA ASN A 118 22.63 32.53 29.95
C ASN A 118 22.43 31.76 28.62
N GLY A 119 23.03 30.58 28.52
CA GLY A 119 23.03 29.74 27.33
C GLY A 119 24.00 28.57 27.50
N MET A 120 24.33 27.95 26.39
CA MET A 120 25.23 26.79 26.29
C MET A 120 26.10 26.93 25.02
N LEU A 121 27.40 26.62 25.14
CA LEU A 121 28.25 26.42 23.95
C LEU A 121 28.01 25.00 23.44
N CYS A 122 27.94 24.84 22.12
CA CYS A 122 27.55 23.57 21.52
C CYS A 122 28.73 22.86 20.85
N SER A 123 28.75 21.56 20.99
CA SER A 123 29.48 20.66 20.10
C SER A 123 28.77 20.52 18.76
N PHE A 124 29.43 19.99 17.74
CA PHE A 124 28.78 19.74 16.46
C PHE A 124 27.73 18.60 16.57
N ALA A 125 27.93 17.63 17.46
CA ALA A 125 26.99 16.54 17.70
C ALA A 125 25.66 17.04 18.28
N GLU A 126 25.68 18.04 19.17
CA GLU A 126 24.48 18.68 19.71
C GLU A 126 23.71 19.46 18.63
N LEU A 127 24.34 19.81 17.53
CA LEU A 127 23.73 20.41 16.35
C LEU A 127 23.30 19.37 15.30
N GLY A 128 23.32 18.06 15.64
CA GLY A 128 22.93 16.99 14.75
C GLY A 128 23.93 16.65 13.64
N LEU A 129 25.18 17.14 13.74
CA LEU A 129 26.24 16.87 12.79
C LEU A 129 27.11 15.69 13.21
N THR A 130 27.72 15.04 12.25
CA THR A 130 28.64 13.91 12.44
C THR A 130 30.08 14.30 12.10
N GLN A 131 31.05 13.45 12.46
CA GLN A 131 32.44 13.64 12.08
C GLN A 131 32.65 13.70 10.55
N ASN A 132 31.80 13.01 9.79
CA ASN A 132 31.83 13.02 8.33
C ASN A 132 31.36 14.37 7.74
N ASP A 133 30.44 15.05 8.41
CA ASP A 133 30.03 16.39 8.02
C ASP A 133 31.13 17.44 8.28
N LEU A 134 31.95 17.19 9.30
CA LEU A 134 33.01 18.09 9.76
C LEU A 134 34.35 17.34 9.94
N PRO A 135 34.94 16.80 8.86
CA PRO A 135 36.22 16.11 8.94
C PRO A 135 37.33 17.02 9.48
N GLY A 136 38.16 16.45 10.36
CA GLY A 136 39.28 17.21 11.01
C GLY A 136 38.90 18.06 12.21
N VAL A 137 37.60 18.20 12.52
CA VAL A 137 37.14 18.87 13.73
C VAL A 137 37.30 17.92 14.93
N PHE A 138 37.74 18.46 16.07
CA PHE A 138 37.87 17.67 17.29
C PHE A 138 36.50 17.19 17.79
N ALA A 139 36.39 15.90 18.03
CA ALA A 139 35.10 15.27 18.33
C ALA A 139 34.61 15.52 19.77
N ASP A 140 35.53 15.56 20.73
CA ASP A 140 35.19 15.68 22.13
C ASP A 140 35.32 17.15 22.60
N GLY A 141 34.21 17.85 22.66
CA GLY A 141 34.23 19.25 23.18
C GLY A 141 33.37 20.20 22.35
N ILE A 142 33.54 21.48 22.57
CA ILE A 142 32.84 22.52 21.82
C ILE A 142 33.38 22.57 20.39
N TRP A 143 32.48 22.75 19.43
CA TRP A 143 32.89 22.98 18.06
C TRP A 143 33.55 24.35 17.90
N ILE A 144 34.85 24.39 17.62
CA ILE A 144 35.56 25.60 17.29
C ILE A 144 35.38 25.86 15.78
N LEU A 145 34.75 26.97 15.45
CA LEU A 145 34.50 27.39 14.06
C LEU A 145 35.78 27.94 13.44
N GLU A 146 35.87 27.84 12.10
CA GLU A 146 36.96 28.50 11.36
C GLU A 146 36.91 30.04 11.55
N PRO A 147 38.06 30.75 11.52
CA PRO A 147 38.12 32.19 11.79
C PRO A 147 37.25 33.04 10.87
N ASP A 148 36.96 32.55 9.68
CA ASP A 148 36.16 33.22 8.63
C ASP A 148 34.73 32.62 8.49
N ALA A 149 34.33 31.72 9.37
CA ALA A 149 33.06 31.02 9.29
C ALA A 149 31.84 31.95 9.39
N GLY A 150 31.96 33.07 10.12
CA GLY A 150 30.91 34.06 10.30
C GLY A 150 31.27 35.13 11.34
N LYS A 151 30.37 36.08 11.57
CA LYS A 151 30.50 37.11 12.59
C LYS A 151 29.67 36.80 13.82
N PRO A 152 30.08 37.32 15.01
CA PRO A 152 29.22 37.20 16.20
C PRO A 152 27.79 37.66 15.93
N GLY A 153 26.83 36.81 16.29
CA GLY A 153 25.40 37.01 16.06
C GLY A 153 24.83 36.40 14.76
N ASP A 154 25.68 35.90 13.86
CA ASP A 154 25.19 35.18 12.67
C ASP A 154 24.51 33.88 13.07
N ASP A 155 23.43 33.56 12.38
CA ASP A 155 22.69 32.28 12.61
C ASP A 155 23.57 31.10 12.22
N ILE A 156 23.73 30.16 13.16
CA ILE A 156 24.51 28.93 12.94
C ILE A 156 23.97 28.09 11.78
N ASN A 157 22.67 28.14 11.51
CA ASN A 157 22.07 27.41 10.42
C ASN A 157 22.68 27.77 9.05
N LYS A 158 23.10 29.03 8.84
CA LYS A 158 23.80 29.42 7.62
C LYS A 158 25.19 28.80 7.54
N ILE A 159 25.86 28.68 8.67
CA ILE A 159 27.20 28.10 8.73
C ILE A 159 27.17 26.61 8.41
N ILE A 160 26.22 25.90 8.94
CA ILE A 160 26.08 24.45 8.72
C ILE A 160 25.33 24.10 7.42
N GLY A 161 24.77 25.10 6.74
CA GLY A 161 23.99 24.90 5.50
C GLY A 161 22.58 24.32 5.71
N ASN A 162 21.97 24.61 6.86
CA ASN A 162 20.60 24.23 7.18
C ASN A 162 19.56 25.32 6.81
N ASP A 163 20.00 26.46 6.28
CA ASP A 163 19.14 27.53 5.77
C ASP A 163 18.53 27.19 4.40
N ASP A 164 18.05 25.95 4.25
CA ASP A 164 17.49 25.36 3.03
C ASP A 164 16.19 24.63 3.33
N THR A 165 15.43 24.34 2.28
CA THR A 165 14.22 23.53 2.32
C THR A 165 14.41 22.26 1.51
N VAL A 166 14.13 21.12 2.11
CA VAL A 166 14.14 19.81 1.46
C VAL A 166 12.71 19.40 1.14
N VAL A 167 12.49 19.02 -0.10
CA VAL A 167 11.20 18.55 -0.62
C VAL A 167 11.34 17.10 -1.04
N ASP A 168 10.47 16.23 -0.55
CA ASP A 168 10.46 14.80 -0.90
C ASP A 168 9.32 14.50 -1.88
N PHE A 169 9.69 13.97 -3.05
CA PHE A 169 8.79 13.68 -4.15
C PHE A 169 8.49 12.19 -4.25
N GLU A 170 7.22 11.84 -4.42
CA GLU A 170 6.80 10.52 -4.87
C GLU A 170 6.89 10.43 -6.40
N ILE A 171 7.98 9.86 -6.90
CA ILE A 171 8.19 9.71 -8.34
C ILE A 171 7.52 8.44 -8.85
N THR A 172 6.69 8.56 -9.88
CA THR A 172 6.01 7.44 -10.52
C THR A 172 6.98 6.62 -11.40
N ASN A 173 6.68 5.34 -11.59
CA ASN A 173 7.59 4.41 -12.29
C ASN A 173 7.81 4.76 -13.76
N ASN A 174 6.90 5.51 -14.38
CA ASN A 174 7.00 5.96 -15.79
C ASN A 174 7.90 7.19 -15.97
N ARG A 175 8.35 7.82 -14.88
CA ARG A 175 9.18 9.03 -14.90
C ARG A 175 10.58 8.78 -14.33
N PRO A 176 11.40 7.89 -14.97
CA PRO A 176 12.77 7.64 -14.52
C PRO A 176 13.66 8.88 -14.54
N ASP A 177 13.41 9.84 -15.42
CA ASP A 177 14.10 11.12 -15.51
C ASP A 177 14.02 11.94 -14.21
N CYS A 178 12.89 11.88 -13.50
CA CYS A 178 12.67 12.62 -12.26
C CYS A 178 13.35 11.99 -11.01
N TYR A 179 14.04 10.85 -11.17
CA TYR A 179 14.93 10.34 -10.11
C TYR A 179 16.28 11.08 -10.07
N SER A 180 16.33 12.33 -10.55
CA SER A 180 17.50 13.20 -10.60
C SER A 180 17.16 14.65 -10.28
N ILE A 181 18.16 15.40 -9.80
CA ILE A 181 18.03 16.85 -9.60
C ILE A 181 17.76 17.56 -10.95
N ILE A 182 18.47 17.17 -12.00
CA ILE A 182 18.29 17.70 -13.37
C ILE A 182 16.86 17.45 -13.88
N GLY A 183 16.33 16.25 -13.72
CA GLY A 183 14.96 15.93 -14.16
C GLY A 183 13.89 16.71 -13.39
N LEU A 184 14.06 16.84 -12.07
CA LEU A 184 13.17 17.69 -11.25
C LEU A 184 13.35 19.18 -11.54
N ALA A 185 14.56 19.62 -11.91
CA ALA A 185 14.80 20.99 -12.33
C ALA A 185 14.09 21.34 -13.65
N ARG A 186 14.09 20.40 -14.62
CA ARG A 186 13.33 20.52 -15.87
C ARG A 186 11.84 20.66 -15.61
N GLU A 187 11.28 19.79 -14.80
CA GLU A 187 9.87 19.87 -14.38
C GLU A 187 9.57 21.18 -13.62
N THR A 188 10.45 21.58 -12.74
CA THR A 188 10.33 22.83 -11.99
C THR A 188 10.35 24.05 -12.93
N ALA A 189 11.28 24.09 -13.86
CA ALA A 189 11.36 25.18 -14.83
C ALA A 189 10.06 25.28 -15.65
N ALA A 190 9.58 24.18 -16.20
CA ALA A 190 8.34 24.11 -16.96
C ALA A 190 7.12 24.54 -16.13
N ALA A 191 7.00 24.08 -14.89
CA ALA A 191 5.91 24.43 -13.99
C ALA A 191 5.81 25.93 -13.68
N PHE A 192 6.97 26.62 -13.67
CA PHE A 192 7.04 28.07 -13.48
C PHE A 192 7.21 28.86 -14.80
N GLY A 193 7.00 28.23 -15.95
CA GLY A 193 7.06 28.84 -17.28
C GLY A 193 8.44 29.36 -17.65
N LYS A 194 9.49 28.74 -17.13
CA LYS A 194 10.91 29.10 -17.35
C LYS A 194 11.63 27.97 -18.09
N HIS A 195 12.79 28.27 -18.68
CA HIS A 195 13.75 27.26 -19.12
C HIS A 195 14.79 27.02 -18.04
N MET A 196 15.27 25.79 -17.89
CA MET A 196 16.36 25.52 -16.98
C MET A 196 17.71 25.90 -17.61
N ARG A 197 18.69 26.18 -16.77
CA ARG A 197 20.08 26.29 -17.20
C ARG A 197 20.71 24.92 -17.32
N HIS A 198 21.42 24.70 -18.40
CA HIS A 198 22.15 23.45 -18.63
C HIS A 198 23.61 23.64 -18.24
N HIS A 199 24.19 22.60 -17.68
CA HIS A 199 25.63 22.46 -17.49
C HIS A 199 26.12 21.31 -18.36
N GLU A 200 27.02 21.60 -19.29
CA GLU A 200 27.72 20.58 -20.09
C GLU A 200 29.08 20.34 -19.44
N PRO A 201 29.36 19.11 -18.96
CA PRO A 201 30.65 18.81 -18.33
C PRO A 201 31.80 19.00 -19.30
N VAL A 202 32.87 19.65 -18.83
CA VAL A 202 34.10 19.85 -19.61
C VAL A 202 35.26 19.17 -18.89
N VAL A 203 35.84 18.19 -19.55
CA VAL A 203 37.06 17.49 -19.06
C VAL A 203 38.23 17.94 -19.89
N HIS A 204 39.24 18.48 -19.22
CA HIS A 204 40.46 18.93 -19.90
C HIS A 204 41.46 17.83 -20.11
N GLY A 205 41.37 16.74 -19.31
CA GLY A 205 42.33 15.67 -19.32
C GLY A 205 43.69 16.02 -18.71
N SER A 206 44.63 15.09 -18.74
CA SER A 206 45.96 15.30 -18.18
C SER A 206 47.03 14.57 -19.03
N GLU A 207 48.31 14.92 -18.83
CA GLU A 207 49.46 14.18 -19.44
C GLU A 207 49.77 12.84 -18.73
N ALA A 208 48.88 12.35 -17.85
CA ALA A 208 49.10 11.17 -17.01
C ALA A 208 49.00 9.82 -17.78
N GLY A 209 48.62 9.87 -19.06
CA GLY A 209 48.52 8.68 -19.91
C GLY A 209 47.11 8.44 -20.42
N SER A 210 46.91 7.29 -21.06
CA SER A 210 45.64 6.90 -21.67
C SER A 210 44.99 5.72 -20.93
N ILE A 211 43.65 5.74 -20.81
CA ILE A 211 42.87 4.63 -20.23
C ILE A 211 43.14 3.31 -20.99
N PHE A 212 43.33 3.38 -22.29
CA PHE A 212 43.57 2.21 -23.14
C PHE A 212 44.89 1.50 -22.88
N ASP A 213 45.85 2.13 -22.17
CA ASP A 213 47.08 1.51 -21.73
C ASP A 213 46.91 0.67 -20.46
N HIS A 214 45.76 0.84 -19.76
CA HIS A 214 45.51 0.27 -18.44
C HIS A 214 44.29 -0.63 -18.35
N LEU A 215 43.21 -0.34 -19.08
CA LEU A 215 41.94 -0.99 -18.89
C LEU A 215 41.38 -1.51 -20.22
N ASP A 216 40.86 -2.74 -20.19
CA ASP A 216 39.96 -3.33 -21.20
C ASP A 216 38.61 -3.67 -20.56
N VAL A 217 37.53 -3.54 -21.32
CA VAL A 217 36.18 -3.85 -20.84
C VAL A 217 35.49 -4.77 -21.83
N GLU A 218 35.06 -5.94 -21.35
CA GLU A 218 34.26 -6.89 -22.10
C GLU A 218 32.87 -7.04 -21.48
N VAL A 219 31.83 -6.98 -22.31
CA VAL A 219 30.45 -7.23 -21.87
C VAL A 219 29.99 -8.54 -22.48
N GLU A 220 30.02 -9.63 -21.69
CA GLU A 220 29.51 -10.95 -22.10
C GLU A 220 28.00 -11.02 -22.06
N ALA A 221 27.37 -10.33 -21.10
CA ALA A 221 25.92 -10.30 -20.91
C ALA A 221 25.28 -9.08 -21.60
N GLU A 222 25.38 -9.01 -22.93
CA GLU A 222 24.95 -7.90 -23.78
C GLU A 222 23.46 -7.54 -23.58
N ASN A 223 22.60 -8.53 -23.31
CA ASN A 223 21.16 -8.37 -23.07
C ASN A 223 20.82 -7.82 -21.69
N LEU A 224 21.75 -7.84 -20.74
CA LEU A 224 21.57 -7.35 -19.37
C LEU A 224 22.32 -6.04 -19.08
N CYS A 225 23.24 -5.65 -19.97
CA CYS A 225 23.98 -4.39 -19.91
C CYS A 225 23.81 -3.62 -21.21
N ASN A 226 22.99 -2.58 -21.21
CA ASN A 226 22.69 -1.79 -22.41
C ASN A 226 23.88 -0.95 -22.87
N ARG A 227 24.61 -0.35 -21.91
CA ARG A 227 25.79 0.46 -22.15
C ARG A 227 26.71 0.43 -20.93
N TYR A 228 28.00 0.38 -21.16
CA TYR A 228 29.03 0.44 -20.12
C TYR A 228 30.06 1.50 -20.48
N THR A 229 30.15 2.56 -19.68
CA THR A 229 31.19 3.59 -19.88
C THR A 229 32.14 3.61 -18.70
N SER A 230 33.41 3.87 -18.98
CA SER A 230 34.44 3.95 -17.96
C SER A 230 35.47 5.03 -18.27
N ARG A 231 35.92 5.69 -17.19
CA ARG A 231 37.07 6.63 -17.19
C ARG A 231 38.05 6.24 -16.10
N MET A 232 39.29 6.64 -16.22
CA MET A 232 40.30 6.37 -15.19
C MET A 232 40.93 7.66 -14.67
N ILE A 233 41.30 7.61 -13.41
CA ILE A 233 41.90 8.70 -12.66
C ILE A 233 43.20 8.18 -12.06
N ALA A 234 44.30 8.86 -12.35
CA ALA A 234 45.61 8.60 -11.74
C ALA A 234 45.95 9.62 -10.66
N ASN A 235 47.01 9.37 -9.89
CA ASN A 235 47.51 10.26 -8.85
C ASN A 235 46.44 10.72 -7.87
N VAL A 236 45.46 9.85 -7.58
CA VAL A 236 44.33 10.15 -6.71
C VAL A 236 44.84 10.47 -5.31
N LYS A 237 44.27 11.51 -4.73
CA LYS A 237 44.49 11.96 -3.35
C LYS A 237 43.15 11.87 -2.61
N ILE A 238 43.00 10.81 -1.81
CA ILE A 238 41.80 10.63 -0.98
C ILE A 238 41.79 11.66 0.13
N GLY A 239 40.66 12.31 0.31
CA GLY A 239 40.45 13.31 1.34
C GLY A 239 38.98 13.69 1.48
N PRO A 240 38.61 14.60 2.36
CA PRO A 240 37.24 15.05 2.53
C PRO A 240 36.78 15.87 1.31
N SER A 241 35.53 15.70 0.93
CA SER A 241 34.90 16.55 -0.07
C SER A 241 34.73 17.99 0.41
N PRO A 242 34.61 18.98 -0.49
CA PRO A 242 34.41 20.35 -0.08
C PRO A 242 33.06 20.55 0.65
N LYS A 243 32.98 21.56 1.47
CA LYS A 243 31.84 21.87 2.35
C LYS A 243 30.51 21.90 1.57
N TRP A 244 30.47 22.57 0.40
CA TRP A 244 29.27 22.69 -0.42
C TRP A 244 28.73 21.33 -0.88
N MET A 245 29.62 20.40 -1.27
CA MET A 245 29.25 19.06 -1.73
C MET A 245 28.68 18.23 -0.56
N ARG A 246 29.36 18.25 0.62
CA ARG A 246 28.89 17.57 1.81
C ARG A 246 27.51 18.07 2.27
N GLN A 247 27.27 19.39 2.21
CA GLN A 247 25.98 20.00 2.54
C GLN A 247 24.86 19.53 1.61
N ARG A 248 25.10 19.50 0.28
CA ARG A 248 24.13 19.01 -0.71
C ARG A 248 23.85 17.52 -0.53
N LEU A 249 24.87 16.69 -0.31
CA LEU A 249 24.69 15.25 -0.04
C LEU A 249 23.85 15.05 1.22
N ARG A 250 24.20 15.71 2.32
CA ARG A 250 23.46 15.62 3.59
C ARG A 250 22.01 16.05 3.44
N ALA A 251 21.73 17.14 2.76
CA ALA A 251 20.37 17.63 2.51
C ALA A 251 19.52 16.60 1.77
N ASN A 252 20.13 15.80 0.89
CA ASN A 252 19.47 14.69 0.18
C ASN A 252 19.54 13.34 0.91
N GLY A 253 19.99 13.31 2.18
CA GLY A 253 20.01 12.12 3.01
C GLY A 253 21.20 11.18 2.76
N VAL A 254 22.21 11.63 2.01
CA VAL A 254 23.43 10.88 1.71
C VAL A 254 24.56 11.31 2.68
N ARG A 255 25.14 10.34 3.37
CA ARG A 255 26.26 10.57 4.30
C ARG A 255 27.56 10.77 3.51
N PRO A 256 28.28 11.89 3.67
CA PRO A 256 29.60 12.08 3.08
C PRO A 256 30.62 11.03 3.59
N ILE A 257 31.54 10.59 2.72
CA ILE A 257 32.57 9.58 3.03
C ILE A 257 33.96 10.13 2.71
N ASN A 258 34.29 10.26 1.43
CA ASN A 258 35.49 10.86 0.90
C ASN A 258 35.22 11.46 -0.49
N ASN A 259 36.15 12.25 -1.00
CA ASN A 259 35.98 12.97 -2.27
C ASN A 259 35.58 12.08 -3.46
N ILE A 260 36.17 10.90 -3.64
CA ILE A 260 35.87 10.00 -4.77
C ILE A 260 34.48 9.37 -4.64
N VAL A 261 34.15 8.83 -3.47
CA VAL A 261 32.82 8.23 -3.20
C VAL A 261 31.73 9.30 -3.23
N ASP A 262 32.02 10.48 -2.69
CA ASP A 262 31.07 11.60 -2.67
C ASP A 262 30.80 12.15 -4.08
N ILE A 263 31.80 12.18 -4.97
CA ILE A 263 31.62 12.51 -6.39
C ILE A 263 30.63 11.53 -7.04
N THR A 264 30.79 10.20 -6.85
CA THR A 264 29.87 9.22 -7.44
C THR A 264 28.46 9.38 -6.92
N ASN A 265 28.29 9.64 -5.61
CA ASN A 265 26.99 9.89 -4.99
C ASN A 265 26.37 11.23 -5.46
N TYR A 266 27.19 12.27 -5.60
CA TYR A 266 26.75 13.58 -6.08
C TYR A 266 26.21 13.48 -7.51
N VAL A 267 26.95 12.82 -8.41
CA VAL A 267 26.51 12.60 -9.80
C VAL A 267 25.27 11.72 -9.87
N MET A 268 25.17 10.70 -9.02
CA MET A 268 23.96 9.88 -8.93
C MET A 268 22.73 10.73 -8.53
N LEU A 269 22.86 11.69 -7.64
CA LEU A 269 21.77 12.61 -7.30
C LEU A 269 21.50 13.60 -8.44
N GLU A 270 22.54 14.21 -9.01
CA GLU A 270 22.45 15.25 -10.03
C GLU A 270 21.83 14.70 -11.33
N TYR A 271 22.36 13.61 -11.89
CA TYR A 271 21.99 13.01 -13.18
C TYR A 271 20.97 11.86 -13.04
N GLY A 272 20.81 11.29 -11.86
CA GLY A 272 20.00 10.07 -11.66
C GLY A 272 20.71 8.77 -12.07
N GLN A 273 21.95 8.88 -12.56
CA GLN A 273 22.78 7.76 -13.01
C GLN A 273 23.65 7.25 -11.86
N PRO A 274 23.41 6.05 -11.32
CA PRO A 274 24.30 5.47 -10.32
C PRO A 274 25.66 5.18 -10.91
N MET A 275 26.69 5.51 -10.17
CA MET A 275 28.07 5.29 -10.53
C MET A 275 28.80 4.45 -9.49
N HIS A 276 29.87 3.79 -9.88
CA HIS A 276 30.77 3.11 -8.97
C HIS A 276 32.24 3.51 -9.22
N ALA A 277 33.05 3.41 -8.19
CA ALA A 277 34.49 3.66 -8.24
C ALA A 277 35.23 2.41 -7.73
N PHE A 278 36.06 1.83 -8.58
CA PHE A 278 36.93 0.70 -8.21
C PHE A 278 38.36 1.19 -7.96
N ASP A 279 38.98 0.71 -6.91
CA ASP A 279 40.44 0.82 -6.76
C ASP A 279 41.13 -0.08 -7.79
N TYR A 280 41.84 0.51 -8.71
CA TYR A 280 42.46 -0.19 -9.85
C TYR A 280 43.42 -1.33 -9.42
N ARG A 281 44.02 -1.25 -8.24
CA ARG A 281 44.88 -2.30 -7.69
C ARG A 281 44.19 -3.66 -7.58
N TYR A 282 42.88 -3.65 -7.48
CA TYR A 282 42.04 -4.85 -7.32
C TYR A 282 41.37 -5.32 -8.63
N VAL A 283 41.59 -4.61 -9.74
CA VAL A 283 41.16 -5.02 -11.07
C VAL A 283 42.31 -5.86 -11.68
N SER A 284 42.27 -7.19 -11.47
CA SER A 284 43.31 -8.09 -11.94
C SER A 284 43.45 -8.05 -13.47
N SER A 285 44.67 -8.08 -13.98
CA SER A 285 44.97 -8.03 -15.40
C SER A 285 44.55 -6.77 -16.17
N GLY A 286 44.05 -5.73 -15.49
CA GLY A 286 43.54 -4.54 -16.15
C GLY A 286 42.30 -4.79 -17.01
N LYS A 287 41.49 -5.80 -16.65
CA LYS A 287 40.27 -6.15 -17.40
C LYS A 287 39.03 -6.22 -16.51
N ILE A 288 37.97 -5.62 -16.98
CA ILE A 288 36.61 -5.72 -16.40
C ILE A 288 35.75 -6.56 -17.35
N VAL A 289 35.03 -7.55 -16.77
CA VAL A 289 34.11 -8.41 -17.51
C VAL A 289 32.73 -8.29 -16.88
N VAL A 290 31.75 -7.78 -17.64
CA VAL A 290 30.35 -7.69 -17.25
C VAL A 290 29.63 -8.96 -17.70
N ARG A 291 29.31 -9.84 -16.75
CA ARG A 291 28.80 -11.19 -17.03
C ARG A 291 27.77 -11.65 -16.01
N GLU A 292 27.08 -12.73 -16.32
CA GLU A 292 26.31 -13.44 -15.32
C GLU A 292 27.20 -14.15 -14.29
N ALA A 293 26.70 -14.27 -13.05
CA ALA A 293 27.37 -15.05 -12.02
C ALA A 293 27.44 -16.53 -12.40
N ARG A 294 28.54 -17.20 -12.04
CA ARG A 294 28.75 -18.64 -12.28
C ARG A 294 28.12 -19.47 -11.15
N GLU A 295 27.83 -20.73 -11.43
CA GLU A 295 27.34 -21.68 -10.41
C GLU A 295 28.30 -21.79 -9.24
N GLY A 296 27.81 -21.65 -8.00
CA GLY A 296 28.64 -21.74 -6.79
C GLY A 296 29.48 -20.50 -6.48
N GLU A 297 29.36 -19.44 -7.27
CA GLU A 297 30.10 -18.19 -7.06
C GLU A 297 29.58 -17.43 -5.86
N SER A 298 30.45 -16.73 -5.15
CA SER A 298 30.09 -15.87 -4.03
C SER A 298 30.97 -14.62 -3.98
N MET A 299 30.45 -13.54 -3.38
CA MET A 299 31.23 -12.33 -3.12
C MET A 299 30.91 -11.73 -1.75
N THR A 300 31.84 -10.98 -1.19
CA THR A 300 31.59 -10.17 0.00
C THR A 300 31.30 -8.74 -0.45
N THR A 301 30.13 -8.23 -0.08
CA THR A 301 29.70 -6.86 -0.39
C THR A 301 30.36 -5.83 0.54
N LEU A 302 30.30 -4.54 0.19
CA LEU A 302 30.84 -3.43 0.99
C LEU A 302 30.29 -3.41 2.44
N GLU A 303 29.13 -4.01 2.69
CA GLU A 303 28.59 -4.20 4.05
C GLU A 303 29.31 -5.29 4.87
N GLY A 304 30.30 -5.96 4.31
CA GLY A 304 31.02 -7.07 4.95
C GLY A 304 30.27 -8.40 4.95
N THR A 305 29.13 -8.51 4.27
CA THR A 305 28.30 -9.72 4.21
C THR A 305 28.66 -10.56 2.98
N GLN A 306 28.95 -11.86 3.21
CA GLN A 306 29.14 -12.80 2.12
C GLN A 306 27.80 -13.19 1.51
N ARG A 307 27.68 -13.06 0.19
CA ARG A 307 26.49 -13.38 -0.60
C ARG A 307 26.79 -14.52 -1.58
N ALA A 308 25.95 -15.57 -1.53
CA ALA A 308 25.97 -16.63 -2.55
C ALA A 308 25.24 -16.12 -3.80
N LEU A 309 25.89 -16.24 -4.95
CA LEU A 309 25.37 -15.79 -6.23
C LEU A 309 24.75 -16.96 -6.99
N LYS A 310 23.81 -16.65 -7.87
CA LYS A 310 23.15 -17.64 -8.73
C LYS A 310 23.28 -17.22 -10.19
N PRO A 311 23.32 -18.15 -11.15
CA PRO A 311 23.19 -17.85 -12.57
C PRO A 311 21.97 -16.94 -12.84
N GLY A 312 22.11 -15.98 -13.73
CA GLY A 312 21.13 -14.92 -13.99
C GLY A 312 21.32 -13.64 -13.18
N MET A 313 22.16 -13.66 -12.13
CA MET A 313 22.58 -12.44 -11.43
C MET A 313 23.73 -11.80 -12.16
N LEU A 314 23.63 -10.49 -12.47
CA LEU A 314 24.68 -9.75 -13.18
C LEU A 314 25.78 -9.30 -12.23
N VAL A 315 27.02 -9.54 -12.59
CA VAL A 315 28.20 -9.15 -11.83
C VAL A 315 29.18 -8.36 -12.68
N ILE A 316 29.86 -7.42 -12.04
CA ILE A 316 31.10 -6.85 -12.56
C ILE A 316 32.25 -7.71 -12.02
N ALA A 317 33.02 -8.27 -12.89
CA ALA A 317 34.11 -9.17 -12.53
C ALA A 317 35.44 -8.70 -13.11
N ASP A 318 36.54 -9.09 -12.49
CA ASP A 318 37.81 -9.19 -13.17
C ASP A 318 37.90 -10.56 -13.87
N GLU A 319 39.02 -10.92 -14.47
CA GLU A 319 39.17 -12.23 -15.12
C GLU A 319 38.90 -13.42 -14.18
N ASN A 320 39.07 -13.24 -12.87
CA ASN A 320 39.11 -14.34 -11.90
C ASN A 320 37.91 -14.41 -11.00
N LYS A 321 37.34 -13.25 -10.59
CA LYS A 321 36.34 -13.16 -9.51
C LYS A 321 35.41 -11.95 -9.69
N PRO A 322 34.20 -11.98 -9.12
CA PRO A 322 33.33 -10.81 -9.05
C PRO A 322 33.92 -9.74 -8.10
N ILE A 323 33.91 -8.50 -8.56
CA ILE A 323 34.34 -7.30 -7.83
C ILE A 323 33.17 -6.35 -7.52
N GLY A 324 32.00 -6.60 -8.08
CA GLY A 324 30.77 -5.86 -7.82
C GLY A 324 29.54 -6.65 -8.24
N LEU A 325 28.45 -6.43 -7.52
CA LEU A 325 27.10 -6.86 -7.91
C LEU A 325 26.48 -5.74 -8.73
N ALA A 326 26.38 -5.94 -10.05
CA ALA A 326 26.04 -4.89 -11.00
C ALA A 326 24.75 -4.14 -10.59
N GLY A 327 24.83 -2.81 -10.51
CA GLY A 327 23.71 -1.94 -10.19
C GLY A 327 23.14 -2.07 -8.77
N ILE A 328 23.75 -2.87 -7.88
CA ILE A 328 23.24 -3.09 -6.52
C ILE A 328 24.27 -2.66 -5.46
N MET A 329 25.46 -3.32 -5.46
CA MET A 329 26.44 -3.06 -4.40
C MET A 329 27.85 -3.45 -4.88
N GLY A 330 28.84 -2.60 -4.60
CA GLY A 330 30.24 -2.90 -4.82
C GLY A 330 30.76 -4.04 -3.94
N GLY A 331 31.88 -4.64 -4.37
CA GLY A 331 32.60 -5.63 -3.59
C GLY A 331 33.55 -5.01 -2.58
N LEU A 332 33.65 -5.59 -1.38
CA LEU A 332 34.63 -5.20 -0.37
C LEU A 332 36.08 -5.33 -0.87
N ASN A 333 36.28 -6.22 -1.84
CA ASN A 333 37.57 -6.52 -2.46
C ASN A 333 37.98 -5.50 -3.55
N SER A 334 37.21 -4.44 -3.77
CA SER A 334 37.51 -3.39 -4.74
C SER A 334 37.23 -1.98 -4.20
N GLU A 335 37.08 -1.88 -2.88
CA GLU A 335 36.72 -0.65 -2.17
C GLU A 335 37.83 0.42 -2.27
N ILE A 336 37.40 1.69 -2.41
CA ILE A 336 38.30 2.86 -2.30
C ILE A 336 38.78 3.02 -0.87
N ARG A 337 40.09 3.13 -0.68
CA ARG A 337 40.80 3.24 0.59
C ARG A 337 41.63 4.52 0.65
N ASP A 338 42.04 4.91 1.86
CA ASP A 338 42.83 6.13 2.06
C ASP A 338 44.15 6.15 1.27
N ASP A 339 44.68 4.97 0.91
CA ASP A 339 45.91 4.80 0.12
C ASP A 339 45.66 4.54 -1.36
N THR A 340 44.44 4.66 -1.85
CA THR A 340 44.11 4.48 -3.28
C THR A 340 44.72 5.61 -4.10
N THR A 341 45.45 5.23 -5.15
CA THR A 341 46.17 6.15 -6.03
C THR A 341 45.69 6.13 -7.48
N MET A 342 44.92 5.12 -7.89
CA MET A 342 44.35 5.00 -9.22
C MET A 342 42.96 4.42 -9.13
N VAL A 343 41.99 5.02 -9.80
CA VAL A 343 40.56 4.73 -9.73
C VAL A 343 39.99 4.49 -11.11
N VAL A 344 39.13 3.47 -11.23
CA VAL A 344 38.27 3.26 -12.39
C VAL A 344 36.85 3.72 -12.03
N PHE A 345 36.35 4.70 -12.73
CA PHE A 345 34.93 5.07 -12.67
C PHE A 345 34.10 4.20 -13.62
N GLU A 346 33.02 3.66 -13.10
CA GLU A 346 31.97 2.96 -13.83
C GLU A 346 30.73 3.85 -13.92
N SER A 347 30.20 4.02 -15.12
CA SER A 347 28.87 4.55 -15.37
C SER A 347 28.20 3.65 -16.40
N ALA A 348 27.28 2.79 -15.93
CA ALA A 348 26.72 1.75 -16.76
C ALA A 348 25.18 1.77 -16.69
N ASN A 349 24.54 1.20 -17.70
CA ASN A 349 23.11 1.01 -17.75
C ASN A 349 22.77 -0.47 -17.85
N PHE A 350 22.09 -0.98 -16.82
CA PHE A 350 21.73 -2.39 -16.68
C PHE A 350 20.23 -2.60 -16.87
N ASP A 351 19.82 -3.84 -17.27
CA ASP A 351 18.41 -4.21 -17.34
C ASP A 351 17.73 -4.11 -15.98
N GLY A 352 16.74 -3.22 -15.86
CA GLY A 352 16.07 -2.93 -14.60
C GLY A 352 15.32 -4.13 -14.01
N THR A 353 14.84 -5.04 -14.85
CA THR A 353 14.15 -6.26 -14.43
C THR A 353 15.11 -7.22 -13.74
N SER A 354 16.28 -7.43 -14.34
CA SER A 354 17.35 -8.26 -13.78
C SER A 354 17.86 -7.71 -12.44
N ILE A 355 18.12 -6.40 -12.37
CA ILE A 355 18.54 -5.75 -11.11
C ILE A 355 17.49 -5.91 -10.01
N ARG A 356 16.22 -5.68 -10.33
CA ARG A 356 15.12 -5.86 -9.38
C ARG A 356 15.01 -7.30 -8.87
N GLN A 357 15.09 -8.28 -9.77
CA GLN A 357 14.99 -9.70 -9.40
C GLN A 357 16.17 -10.12 -8.51
N THR A 358 17.39 -9.68 -8.84
CA THR A 358 18.60 -9.94 -8.05
C THR A 358 18.50 -9.29 -6.66
N ALA A 359 18.09 -8.02 -6.59
CA ALA A 359 17.90 -7.28 -5.34
C ALA A 359 16.88 -7.98 -4.41
N LEU A 360 15.76 -8.44 -4.96
CA LEU A 360 14.73 -9.18 -4.22
C LEU A 360 15.27 -10.56 -3.75
N ALA A 361 15.96 -11.29 -4.60
CA ALA A 361 16.49 -12.63 -4.27
C ALA A 361 17.53 -12.59 -3.15
N LEU A 362 18.31 -11.49 -3.09
CA LEU A 362 19.35 -11.29 -2.06
C LEU A 362 18.83 -10.51 -0.84
N GLY A 363 17.58 -10.01 -0.87
CA GLY A 363 17.04 -9.15 0.18
C GLY A 363 17.80 -7.83 0.33
N MET A 364 18.35 -7.29 -0.77
CA MET A 364 19.16 -6.07 -0.81
C MET A 364 18.48 -5.00 -1.65
N ARG A 365 18.04 -3.93 -1.02
CA ARG A 365 17.57 -2.74 -1.72
C ARG A 365 18.46 -1.56 -1.40
N THR A 366 19.08 -1.00 -2.44
CA THR A 366 19.98 0.16 -2.35
C THR A 366 19.42 1.33 -3.16
N GLU A 367 19.93 2.54 -2.97
CA GLU A 367 19.59 3.71 -3.80
C GLU A 367 19.88 3.43 -5.28
N ALA A 368 21.00 2.80 -5.58
CA ALA A 368 21.37 2.43 -6.95
C ALA A 368 20.38 1.43 -7.56
N SER A 369 20.08 0.32 -6.88
CA SER A 369 19.10 -0.66 -7.36
C SER A 369 17.71 -0.07 -7.52
N GLY A 370 17.31 0.83 -6.62
CA GLY A 370 16.04 1.56 -6.69
C GLY A 370 15.92 2.46 -7.92
N LYS A 371 17.01 2.99 -8.44
CA LYS A 371 17.06 3.78 -9.68
C LYS A 371 17.12 2.87 -10.91
N PHE A 372 18.00 1.87 -10.96
CA PHE A 372 18.13 0.95 -12.08
C PHE A 372 16.84 0.18 -12.39
N GLU A 373 16.09 -0.24 -11.36
CA GLU A 373 14.80 -0.94 -11.55
C GLU A 373 13.74 -0.12 -12.30
N LYS A 374 13.96 1.20 -12.48
CA LYS A 374 13.05 2.13 -13.16
C LYS A 374 13.41 2.34 -14.65
N HIS A 375 14.32 1.53 -15.21
CA HIS A 375 14.72 1.62 -16.61
C HIS A 375 15.33 2.98 -16.98
N LEU A 376 16.46 3.32 -16.36
CA LEU A 376 17.20 4.56 -16.62
C LEU A 376 17.61 4.65 -18.11
N ASP A 377 17.78 5.88 -18.58
CA ASP A 377 18.23 6.15 -19.95
C ASP A 377 19.71 5.78 -20.16
N PRO A 378 20.05 4.87 -21.09
CA PRO A 378 21.45 4.54 -21.40
C PRO A 378 22.28 5.72 -21.90
N MET A 379 21.65 6.79 -22.38
CA MET A 379 22.34 7.98 -22.85
C MET A 379 22.93 8.81 -21.71
N LEU A 380 22.48 8.61 -20.46
CA LEU A 380 23.01 9.32 -19.29
C LEU A 380 24.38 8.84 -18.83
N THR A 381 24.85 7.67 -19.28
CA THR A 381 26.12 7.09 -18.82
C THR A 381 27.32 7.99 -19.14
N VAL A 382 27.37 8.58 -20.32
CA VAL A 382 28.48 9.45 -20.76
C VAL A 382 28.47 10.80 -20.02
N PRO A 383 27.41 11.61 -20.04
CA PRO A 383 27.43 12.89 -19.33
C PRO A 383 27.67 12.71 -17.82
N ALA A 384 27.20 11.62 -17.21
CA ALA A 384 27.45 11.35 -15.80
C ALA A 384 28.93 11.06 -15.51
N VAL A 385 29.61 10.22 -16.31
CA VAL A 385 31.02 9.95 -16.07
C VAL A 385 31.91 11.15 -16.40
N GLU A 386 31.55 11.94 -17.41
CA GLU A 386 32.23 13.21 -17.71
C GLU A 386 32.08 14.21 -16.56
N ARG A 387 30.89 14.33 -15.98
CA ARG A 387 30.65 15.18 -14.81
C ARG A 387 31.51 14.73 -13.61
N ALA A 388 31.63 13.43 -13.38
CA ALA A 388 32.50 12.92 -12.32
C ALA A 388 33.96 13.29 -12.55
N CYS A 389 34.42 13.18 -13.79
CA CYS A 389 35.78 13.60 -14.16
C CYS A 389 36.00 15.12 -14.00
N GLU A 390 35.07 15.94 -14.44
CA GLU A 390 35.10 17.39 -14.23
C GLU A 390 35.18 17.74 -12.73
N LEU A 391 34.42 17.03 -11.89
CA LEU A 391 34.49 17.21 -10.43
C LEU A 391 35.84 16.81 -9.85
N VAL A 392 36.47 15.75 -10.37
CA VAL A 392 37.85 15.37 -9.98
C VAL A 392 38.84 16.50 -10.28
N GLU A 393 38.76 17.09 -11.47
CA GLU A 393 39.60 18.24 -11.88
C GLU A 393 39.30 19.48 -11.02
N LEU A 394 38.02 19.80 -10.83
CA LEU A 394 37.58 20.94 -10.00
C LEU A 394 38.09 20.82 -8.56
N LEU A 395 38.07 19.64 -7.99
CA LEU A 395 38.54 19.36 -6.64
C LEU A 395 40.06 19.13 -6.54
N GLN A 396 40.75 19.05 -7.66
CA GLN A 396 42.20 18.79 -7.76
C GLN A 396 42.59 17.50 -6.98
N CYS A 397 41.73 16.49 -7.04
CA CYS A 397 41.92 15.26 -6.28
C CYS A 397 42.47 14.09 -7.10
N GLY A 398 42.84 14.30 -8.35
CA GLY A 398 43.46 13.31 -9.25
C GLY A 398 43.62 13.87 -10.64
N ASP A 399 44.30 13.11 -11.49
CA ASP A 399 44.58 13.42 -12.89
C ASP A 399 43.74 12.51 -13.78
N VAL A 400 42.83 13.07 -14.59
CA VAL A 400 41.96 12.31 -15.50
C VAL A 400 42.78 11.82 -16.68
N LEU A 401 42.81 10.51 -16.92
CA LEU A 401 43.51 9.90 -18.08
C LEU A 401 42.77 10.24 -19.38
N ASP A 402 43.54 10.33 -20.46
CA ASP A 402 42.95 10.52 -21.79
C ASP A 402 42.13 9.31 -22.26
N GLY A 403 41.08 9.59 -23.03
CA GLY A 403 40.18 8.58 -23.58
C GLY A 403 39.07 8.13 -22.62
N MET A 404 38.10 7.44 -23.19
CA MET A 404 36.95 6.83 -22.50
C MET A 404 36.65 5.50 -23.13
N ILE A 405 36.42 4.45 -22.35
CA ILE A 405 35.86 3.20 -22.83
C ILE A 405 34.34 3.32 -22.86
N ASP A 406 33.72 3.05 -23.99
CA ASP A 406 32.27 3.12 -24.18
C ASP A 406 31.79 1.91 -24.99
N VAL A 407 31.22 0.92 -24.30
CA VAL A 407 30.67 -0.29 -24.90
C VAL A 407 29.19 -0.16 -25.02
N ILE A 408 28.68 -0.12 -26.26
CA ILE A 408 27.26 0.10 -26.57
C ILE A 408 26.66 -1.20 -27.13
N ASN A 409 25.74 -1.81 -26.40
CA ASN A 409 25.00 -3.01 -26.81
C ASN A 409 23.58 -2.68 -27.25
N ASN A 410 22.86 -1.84 -26.45
CA ASN A 410 21.49 -1.47 -26.74
C ASN A 410 21.21 -0.04 -26.31
N VAL A 411 20.82 0.81 -27.24
CA VAL A 411 20.40 2.20 -26.95
C VAL A 411 19.03 2.48 -27.56
N PRO A 412 18.24 3.35 -26.94
CA PRO A 412 16.94 3.72 -27.47
C PRO A 412 17.04 4.27 -28.90
N GLN A 413 16.26 3.72 -29.80
CA GLN A 413 16.15 4.29 -31.14
C GLN A 413 15.32 5.58 -31.08
N PRO A 414 15.67 6.61 -31.87
CA PRO A 414 14.88 7.83 -31.96
C PRO A 414 13.41 7.53 -32.22
N ARG A 415 12.52 8.07 -31.42
CA ARG A 415 11.07 7.89 -31.55
C ARG A 415 10.41 9.21 -31.90
N THR A 416 9.42 9.13 -32.79
CA THR A 416 8.60 10.28 -33.19
C THR A 416 7.14 9.99 -32.89
N VAL A 417 6.46 10.95 -32.27
CA VAL A 417 4.99 10.92 -32.04
C VAL A 417 4.35 12.11 -32.74
N LYS A 418 3.18 11.91 -33.34
CA LYS A 418 2.46 13.02 -33.99
C LYS A 418 1.77 13.91 -32.96
N LEU A 419 1.94 15.22 -33.12
CA LEU A 419 1.12 16.22 -32.44
C LEU A 419 -0.21 16.34 -33.17
N GLU A 420 -1.29 15.94 -32.51
CA GLU A 420 -2.66 15.92 -33.05
C GLU A 420 -3.58 16.85 -32.23
N PRO A 421 -3.53 18.18 -32.44
CA PRO A 421 -4.20 19.17 -31.58
C PRO A 421 -5.69 18.95 -31.42
N GLU A 422 -6.38 18.57 -32.51
CA GLU A 422 -7.83 18.32 -32.47
C GLU A 422 -8.19 17.11 -31.58
N LYS A 423 -7.39 16.04 -31.67
CA LYS A 423 -7.61 14.84 -30.84
C LYS A 423 -7.26 15.09 -29.39
N ILE A 424 -6.19 15.83 -29.11
CA ILE A 424 -5.77 16.24 -27.76
C ILE A 424 -6.88 17.07 -27.12
N ASN A 425 -7.35 18.12 -27.82
CA ASN A 425 -8.44 18.97 -27.33
C ASN A 425 -9.74 18.18 -27.09
N LYS A 426 -10.06 17.24 -27.98
CA LYS A 426 -11.23 16.38 -27.82
C LYS A 426 -11.10 15.48 -26.57
N LEU A 427 -9.90 14.95 -26.30
CA LEU A 427 -9.62 14.09 -25.13
C LEU A 427 -9.71 14.90 -23.84
N LEU A 428 -9.10 16.11 -23.82
CA LEU A 428 -9.04 16.96 -22.63
C LEU A 428 -10.35 17.77 -22.43
N GLY A 429 -11.20 17.91 -23.43
CA GLY A 429 -12.38 18.76 -23.39
C GLY A 429 -12.02 20.26 -23.44
N THR A 430 -10.97 20.62 -24.15
CA THR A 430 -10.39 21.97 -24.23
C THR A 430 -10.38 22.52 -25.67
N ASN A 431 -9.89 23.75 -25.85
CA ASN A 431 -9.63 24.38 -27.15
C ASN A 431 -8.25 25.06 -27.13
N ILE A 432 -7.21 24.35 -26.71
CA ILE A 432 -5.85 24.85 -26.63
C ILE A 432 -5.28 25.04 -28.05
N PRO A 433 -4.74 26.22 -28.41
CA PRO A 433 -4.07 26.43 -29.69
C PRO A 433 -2.84 25.52 -29.83
N LYS A 434 -2.49 25.17 -31.09
CA LYS A 434 -1.31 24.35 -31.38
C LYS A 434 -0.01 25.02 -30.88
N GLU A 435 0.07 26.32 -31.02
CA GLU A 435 1.22 27.13 -30.61
C GLU A 435 1.48 27.03 -29.11
N ASP A 436 0.42 27.00 -28.29
CA ASP A 436 0.53 26.83 -26.85
C ASP A 436 0.95 25.39 -26.48
N MET A 437 0.43 24.39 -27.21
CA MET A 437 0.87 22.99 -27.01
C MET A 437 2.36 22.85 -27.30
N VAL A 438 2.84 23.43 -28.41
CA VAL A 438 4.27 23.44 -28.75
C VAL A 438 5.09 24.13 -27.69
N LYS A 439 4.63 25.28 -27.17
CA LYS A 439 5.29 26.00 -26.08
C LYS A 439 5.39 25.16 -24.79
N TYR A 440 4.33 24.45 -24.42
CA TYR A 440 4.35 23.55 -23.25
C TYR A 440 5.37 22.43 -23.40
N LEU A 441 5.43 21.83 -24.59
CA LEU A 441 6.40 20.77 -24.88
C LEU A 441 7.84 21.30 -24.91
N ASP A 442 8.06 22.51 -25.44
CA ASP A 442 9.37 23.15 -25.47
C ASP A 442 9.91 23.44 -24.06
N LEU A 443 9.05 23.91 -23.13
CA LEU A 443 9.42 24.10 -21.73
C LEU A 443 9.84 22.79 -21.04
N LEU A 444 9.33 21.64 -21.50
CA LEU A 444 9.68 20.31 -21.03
C LEU A 444 10.86 19.67 -21.79
N GLU A 445 11.49 20.46 -22.69
CA GLU A 445 12.58 19.98 -23.56
C GLU A 445 12.17 18.83 -24.47
N ILE A 446 10.91 18.85 -24.95
CA ILE A 446 10.37 17.90 -25.91
C ILE A 446 10.24 18.62 -27.27
N PRO A 447 11.23 18.47 -28.16
CA PRO A 447 11.25 19.24 -29.42
C PRO A 447 10.12 18.86 -30.36
N VAL A 448 9.53 19.87 -31.03
CA VAL A 448 8.50 19.67 -32.06
C VAL A 448 8.97 20.24 -33.38
N GLN A 449 8.94 19.42 -34.45
CA GLN A 449 9.28 19.82 -35.82
C GLN A 449 8.07 19.64 -36.71
N GLY A 450 7.37 20.74 -37.01
CA GLY A 450 6.10 20.70 -37.75
C GLY A 450 4.98 20.05 -36.92
N ASP A 451 4.62 18.80 -37.27
CA ASP A 451 3.69 17.97 -36.49
C ASP A 451 4.38 16.78 -35.82
N ASP A 452 5.70 16.67 -35.98
CA ASP A 452 6.47 15.57 -35.41
C ASP A 452 7.09 16.01 -34.08
N ILE A 453 6.74 15.28 -33.02
CA ILE A 453 7.36 15.40 -31.69
C ILE A 453 8.55 14.44 -31.65
N LEU A 454 9.75 14.97 -31.49
CA LEU A 454 10.97 14.18 -31.33
C LEU A 454 11.10 13.80 -29.85
N VAL A 455 10.74 12.56 -29.53
CA VAL A 455 10.78 12.09 -28.14
C VAL A 455 12.20 11.97 -27.64
N PRO A 456 12.61 12.71 -26.61
CA PRO A 456 13.94 12.57 -26.02
C PRO A 456 14.10 11.22 -25.31
N SER A 457 15.33 10.70 -25.27
CA SER A 457 15.63 9.39 -24.70
C SER A 457 15.27 9.25 -23.23
N PHE A 458 15.34 10.37 -22.47
CA PHE A 458 14.97 10.41 -21.06
C PHE A 458 13.45 10.33 -20.80
N ARG A 459 12.59 10.37 -21.86
CA ARG A 459 11.13 10.25 -21.75
C ARG A 459 10.65 8.96 -22.44
N PRO A 460 10.97 7.78 -21.88
CA PRO A 460 10.55 6.49 -22.44
C PRO A 460 9.04 6.26 -22.41
N ASP A 461 8.32 6.99 -21.58
CA ASP A 461 6.87 6.97 -21.37
C ASP A 461 6.08 7.58 -22.55
N LEU A 462 6.66 8.49 -23.35
CA LEU A 462 5.98 9.15 -24.45
C LEU A 462 5.93 8.24 -25.69
N VAL A 463 4.88 7.46 -25.83
CA VAL A 463 4.74 6.43 -26.87
C VAL A 463 3.68 6.78 -27.89
N ARG A 464 2.62 7.49 -27.48
CA ARG A 464 1.42 7.76 -28.28
C ARG A 464 0.78 9.10 -27.94
N MET A 465 -0.20 9.51 -28.77
CA MET A 465 -0.91 10.79 -28.62
C MET A 465 -1.49 11.01 -27.22
N ALA A 466 -1.97 9.95 -26.54
CA ALA A 466 -2.52 10.09 -25.19
C ALA A 466 -1.48 10.56 -24.18
N ASP A 467 -0.23 10.11 -24.32
CA ASP A 467 0.88 10.51 -23.46
C ASP A 467 1.22 12.00 -23.69
N ILE A 468 1.15 12.45 -24.95
CA ILE A 468 1.31 13.87 -25.28
C ILE A 468 0.13 14.72 -24.76
N ALA A 469 -1.09 14.17 -24.79
CA ALA A 469 -2.24 14.85 -24.22
C ALA A 469 -2.09 15.07 -22.70
N GLU A 470 -1.47 14.11 -21.98
CA GLU A 470 -1.13 14.25 -20.58
C GLU A 470 -0.16 15.41 -20.34
N GLU A 471 0.93 15.49 -21.13
CA GLU A 471 1.91 16.58 -21.03
C GLU A 471 1.26 17.97 -21.29
N VAL A 472 0.42 18.06 -22.32
CA VAL A 472 -0.32 19.28 -22.63
C VAL A 472 -1.32 19.61 -21.50
N GLY A 473 -2.06 18.62 -21.02
CA GLY A 473 -3.09 18.80 -19.99
C GLY A 473 -2.52 19.26 -18.65
N ARG A 474 -1.41 18.69 -18.19
CA ARG A 474 -0.76 19.09 -16.95
C ARG A 474 -0.10 20.47 -17.06
N SER A 475 0.48 20.80 -18.22
CA SER A 475 1.07 22.12 -18.47
C SER A 475 0.00 23.23 -18.62
N TYR A 476 -1.14 22.92 -19.23
CA TYR A 476 -2.30 23.81 -19.28
C TYR A 476 -2.87 24.05 -17.87
N GLY A 477 -2.80 23.05 -17.02
CA GLY A 477 -3.30 23.02 -15.66
C GLY A 477 -4.69 22.38 -15.56
N TYR A 478 -4.78 21.26 -14.84
CA TYR A 478 -6.02 20.50 -14.67
C TYR A 478 -7.16 21.34 -14.09
N ASN A 479 -6.85 22.32 -13.23
CA ASN A 479 -7.86 23.22 -12.65
C ASN A 479 -8.48 24.20 -13.68
N ALA A 480 -7.83 24.41 -14.83
CA ALA A 480 -8.32 25.25 -15.91
C ALA A 480 -9.21 24.47 -16.91
N ILE A 481 -9.23 23.13 -16.82
CA ILE A 481 -10.07 22.31 -17.68
C ILE A 481 -11.55 22.47 -17.28
N PRO A 482 -12.45 22.82 -18.22
CA PRO A 482 -13.85 23.04 -17.88
C PRO A 482 -14.53 21.78 -17.38
N VAL A 483 -15.34 21.90 -16.33
CA VAL A 483 -16.22 20.83 -15.88
C VAL A 483 -17.34 20.64 -16.91
N THR A 484 -17.57 19.41 -17.33
CA THR A 484 -18.64 19.08 -18.29
C THR A 484 -19.63 18.11 -17.66
N ASP A 485 -20.90 18.29 -17.98
CA ASP A 485 -21.94 17.34 -17.58
C ASP A 485 -21.92 16.08 -18.46
N PHE A 486 -22.21 14.96 -17.86
CA PHE A 486 -22.35 13.70 -18.57
C PHE A 486 -23.57 13.72 -19.47
N LYS A 487 -23.38 13.48 -20.78
CA LYS A 487 -24.45 13.24 -21.74
C LYS A 487 -24.59 11.74 -21.97
N ILE A 488 -25.31 11.07 -21.06
CA ILE A 488 -25.55 9.63 -21.14
C ILE A 488 -26.99 9.34 -21.55
N SER A 489 -27.17 8.33 -22.43
CA SER A 489 -28.48 7.87 -22.88
C SER A 489 -29.09 6.81 -21.96
N THR A 490 -28.35 6.28 -21.04
CA THR A 490 -28.78 5.24 -20.09
C THR A 490 -28.85 5.79 -18.68
N GLN A 491 -29.95 5.49 -17.98
CA GLN A 491 -30.09 5.84 -16.56
C GLN A 491 -29.26 4.89 -15.71
N GLY A 492 -28.48 5.43 -14.78
CA GLY A 492 -27.79 4.63 -13.76
C GLY A 492 -28.78 4.01 -12.78
N GLY A 493 -28.41 2.90 -12.13
CA GLY A 493 -29.22 2.25 -11.12
C GLY A 493 -28.62 0.93 -10.65
N TYR A 494 -29.27 0.35 -9.65
CA TYR A 494 -28.92 -0.97 -9.16
C TYR A 494 -29.40 -2.05 -10.13
N SER A 495 -28.61 -3.12 -10.29
CA SER A 495 -29.08 -4.35 -10.94
C SER A 495 -30.22 -4.98 -10.14
N GLU A 496 -31.01 -5.87 -10.75
CA GLU A 496 -32.10 -6.55 -10.02
C GLU A 496 -31.58 -7.35 -8.83
N GLU A 497 -30.42 -8.01 -8.95
CA GLU A 497 -29.79 -8.68 -7.84
C GLU A 497 -29.44 -7.72 -6.69
N MET A 498 -28.85 -6.55 -7.00
CA MET A 498 -28.52 -5.53 -5.98
C MET A 498 -29.77 -4.97 -5.29
N LYS A 499 -30.88 -4.80 -6.06
CA LYS A 499 -32.16 -4.37 -5.46
C LYS A 499 -32.70 -5.41 -4.50
N LEU A 500 -32.63 -6.70 -4.86
CA LEU A 500 -33.08 -7.80 -4.03
C LEU A 500 -32.20 -7.95 -2.77
N GLU A 501 -30.90 -7.79 -2.89
CA GLU A 501 -29.97 -7.78 -1.77
C GLU A 501 -30.28 -6.63 -0.80
N ALA A 502 -30.48 -5.42 -1.31
CA ALA A 502 -30.86 -4.26 -0.51
C ALA A 502 -32.22 -4.46 0.19
N LYS A 503 -33.18 -5.11 -0.51
CA LYS A 503 -34.48 -5.46 0.04
C LYS A 503 -34.35 -6.52 1.16
N ALA A 504 -33.53 -7.56 0.95
CA ALA A 504 -33.22 -8.56 1.99
C ALA A 504 -32.63 -7.90 3.23
N GLY A 505 -31.66 -7.04 3.07
CA GLY A 505 -31.08 -6.29 4.19
C GLY A 505 -32.10 -5.41 4.93
N THR A 506 -33.02 -4.77 4.19
CA THR A 506 -34.11 -3.99 4.80
C THR A 506 -35.04 -4.87 5.63
N LEU A 507 -35.41 -6.04 5.12
CA LEU A 507 -36.25 -7.00 5.84
C LEU A 507 -35.53 -7.56 7.08
N CYS A 508 -34.24 -7.88 6.98
CA CYS A 508 -33.43 -8.32 8.12
C CYS A 508 -33.41 -7.26 9.24
N ARG A 509 -33.14 -6.00 8.89
CA ARG A 509 -33.17 -4.91 9.86
C ARG A 509 -34.56 -4.68 10.48
N ALA A 510 -35.62 -4.85 9.69
CA ALA A 510 -36.99 -4.78 10.22
C ALA A 510 -37.30 -5.89 11.24
N MET A 511 -36.63 -7.05 11.15
CA MET A 511 -36.71 -8.14 12.14
C MET A 511 -35.75 -7.95 13.33
N GLY A 512 -35.03 -6.83 13.40
CA GLY A 512 -34.13 -6.51 14.50
C GLY A 512 -32.71 -6.99 14.36
N TYR A 513 -32.30 -7.46 13.17
CA TYR A 513 -30.93 -7.87 12.91
C TYR A 513 -30.02 -6.67 12.59
N SER A 514 -28.79 -6.74 13.09
CA SER A 514 -27.69 -5.84 12.70
C SER A 514 -26.85 -6.47 11.61
N GLU A 515 -26.50 -5.70 10.60
CA GLU A 515 -25.62 -6.14 9.51
C GLU A 515 -24.18 -6.23 10.00
N ILE A 516 -23.48 -7.28 9.60
CA ILE A 516 -22.05 -7.44 9.81
C ILE A 516 -21.35 -7.69 8.46
N ILE A 517 -20.06 -7.39 8.43
CA ILE A 517 -19.17 -7.70 7.32
C ILE A 517 -17.95 -8.42 7.91
N THR A 518 -17.72 -9.64 7.48
CA THR A 518 -16.61 -10.48 7.95
C THR A 518 -15.59 -10.72 6.85
N TYR A 519 -14.35 -11.04 7.23
CA TYR A 519 -13.32 -11.39 6.26
C TYR A 519 -13.65 -12.70 5.52
N SER A 520 -13.33 -12.71 4.23
CA SER A 520 -13.41 -13.93 3.40
C SER A 520 -12.24 -14.88 3.63
N PHE A 521 -11.16 -14.39 4.23
CA PHE A 521 -9.99 -15.18 4.61
C PHE A 521 -10.16 -15.72 6.01
N VAL A 522 -9.91 -17.01 6.19
CA VAL A 522 -10.08 -17.72 7.46
C VAL A 522 -8.93 -18.70 7.70
N SER A 523 -8.82 -19.18 8.93
CA SER A 523 -7.89 -20.25 9.28
C SER A 523 -8.40 -21.62 8.79
N PRO A 524 -7.54 -22.53 8.36
CA PRO A 524 -7.92 -23.93 8.13
C PRO A 524 -8.56 -24.64 9.33
N THR A 525 -8.26 -24.17 10.56
CA THR A 525 -8.77 -24.76 11.81
C THR A 525 -10.28 -24.54 12.02
N VAL A 526 -10.91 -23.60 11.30
CA VAL A 526 -12.35 -23.31 11.42
C VAL A 526 -13.22 -24.54 11.13
N PHE A 527 -12.78 -25.43 10.26
CA PHE A 527 -13.52 -26.65 9.93
C PHE A 527 -13.57 -27.64 11.13
N ASP A 528 -12.48 -27.71 11.90
CA ASP A 528 -12.43 -28.55 13.11
C ASP A 528 -13.28 -27.91 14.22
N GLN A 529 -13.24 -26.59 14.35
CA GLN A 529 -14.05 -25.86 15.32
C GLN A 529 -15.56 -26.10 15.12
N ILE A 530 -16.02 -26.13 13.86
CA ILE A 530 -17.42 -26.44 13.53
C ILE A 530 -17.67 -27.92 13.26
N ARG A 531 -16.70 -28.82 13.54
CA ARG A 531 -16.78 -30.29 13.49
C ARG A 531 -17.02 -30.86 12.09
N ILE A 532 -16.61 -30.16 11.03
CA ILE A 532 -16.69 -30.69 9.65
C ILE A 532 -15.72 -31.88 9.50
N PRO A 533 -16.18 -33.01 8.98
CA PRO A 533 -15.34 -34.21 8.75
C PRO A 533 -14.13 -33.92 7.86
N ALA A 534 -13.05 -34.68 8.04
CA ALA A 534 -11.80 -34.47 7.32
C ALA A 534 -11.93 -34.70 5.80
N ASP A 535 -12.85 -35.58 5.40
CA ASP A 535 -13.16 -35.93 4.01
C ASP A 535 -14.25 -35.06 3.36
N SER A 536 -14.74 -34.05 4.07
CA SER A 536 -15.81 -33.16 3.57
C SER A 536 -15.35 -32.34 2.37
N PRO A 537 -16.17 -32.22 1.31
CA PRO A 537 -15.90 -31.33 0.18
C PRO A 537 -15.69 -29.85 0.57
N LEU A 538 -16.26 -29.43 1.71
CA LEU A 538 -16.06 -28.06 2.22
C LEU A 538 -14.61 -27.74 2.59
N ARG A 539 -13.77 -28.76 2.79
CA ARG A 539 -12.34 -28.61 3.06
C ARG A 539 -11.49 -28.45 1.77
N ASN A 540 -12.09 -28.60 0.60
CA ASN A 540 -11.44 -28.24 -0.65
C ASN A 540 -11.48 -26.71 -0.81
N VAL A 541 -10.37 -26.05 -0.49
CA VAL A 541 -10.28 -24.59 -0.35
C VAL A 541 -9.24 -23.99 -1.26
N LEU A 542 -9.41 -22.72 -1.61
CA LEU A 542 -8.34 -21.89 -2.21
C LEU A 542 -7.38 -21.44 -1.12
N LYS A 543 -6.09 -21.72 -1.33
CA LYS A 543 -5.02 -21.27 -0.45
C LYS A 543 -4.46 -19.95 -0.93
N ILE A 544 -4.22 -19.01 -0.01
CA ILE A 544 -3.55 -17.75 -0.29
C ILE A 544 -2.05 -18.01 -0.43
N GLN A 545 -1.45 -17.52 -1.49
CA GLN A 545 -0.02 -17.77 -1.79
C GLN A 545 0.90 -17.12 -0.76
N ASN A 546 0.61 -15.87 -0.36
CA ASN A 546 1.37 -15.10 0.61
C ASN A 546 0.43 -14.56 1.71
N PRO A 547 -0.08 -15.41 2.62
CA PRO A 547 -1.00 -14.97 3.66
C PRO A 547 -0.29 -14.10 4.70
N LEU A 548 -1.03 -13.20 5.34
CA LEU A 548 -0.53 -12.41 6.46
C LEU A 548 -0.22 -13.28 7.69
N GLY A 549 -0.98 -14.36 7.86
CA GLY A 549 -0.82 -15.33 8.93
C GLY A 549 -1.63 -16.62 8.63
N GLU A 550 -1.47 -17.65 9.45
CA GLU A 550 -2.22 -18.90 9.31
C GLU A 550 -3.74 -18.70 9.50
N ASP A 551 -4.11 -17.76 10.33
CA ASP A 551 -5.49 -17.35 10.63
C ASP A 551 -6.24 -16.76 9.41
N THR A 552 -5.54 -16.36 8.37
CA THR A 552 -6.07 -15.78 7.13
C THR A 552 -5.53 -16.46 5.87
N SER A 553 -5.20 -17.76 5.97
CA SER A 553 -4.42 -18.45 4.91
C SER A 553 -5.27 -19.13 3.83
N ILE A 554 -6.60 -19.23 4.03
CA ILE A 554 -7.52 -19.84 3.06
C ILE A 554 -8.75 -18.98 2.82
N MET A 555 -9.39 -19.15 1.67
CA MET A 555 -10.71 -18.57 1.41
C MET A 555 -11.82 -19.47 1.95
N ARG A 556 -12.83 -18.88 2.61
CA ARG A 556 -13.95 -19.61 3.22
C ARG A 556 -14.84 -20.29 2.17
N THR A 557 -15.19 -21.53 2.42
CA THR A 557 -16.20 -22.30 1.67
C THR A 557 -17.55 -22.36 2.37
N ILE A 558 -17.62 -21.87 3.62
CA ILE A 558 -18.80 -21.82 4.48
C ILE A 558 -18.72 -20.56 5.35
N ALA A 559 -19.85 -19.89 5.60
CA ALA A 559 -19.90 -18.63 6.33
C ALA A 559 -20.13 -18.78 7.84
N LEU A 560 -20.60 -19.94 8.29
CA LEU A 560 -20.92 -20.22 9.71
C LEU A 560 -19.78 -19.88 10.69
N PRO A 561 -18.49 -20.23 10.44
CA PRO A 561 -17.38 -19.89 11.34
C PRO A 561 -17.25 -18.39 11.59
N SER A 562 -17.33 -17.59 10.54
CA SER A 562 -17.21 -16.14 10.63
C SER A 562 -18.34 -15.52 11.47
N MET A 563 -19.58 -16.01 11.32
CA MET A 563 -20.71 -15.59 12.14
C MET A 563 -20.50 -15.96 13.62
N LEU A 564 -20.07 -17.21 13.90
CA LEU A 564 -19.82 -17.68 15.26
C LEU A 564 -18.72 -16.88 15.97
N GLU A 565 -17.68 -16.47 15.24
CA GLU A 565 -16.62 -15.63 15.78
C GLU A 565 -17.16 -14.27 16.27
N ILE A 566 -18.02 -13.62 15.47
CA ILE A 566 -18.61 -12.33 15.84
C ILE A 566 -19.60 -12.48 16.99
N LEU A 567 -20.41 -13.54 17.01
CA LEU A 567 -21.30 -13.83 18.13
C LEU A 567 -20.51 -14.09 19.43
N SER A 568 -19.44 -14.89 19.34
CA SER A 568 -18.51 -15.15 20.45
C SER A 568 -17.90 -13.85 20.99
N ARG A 569 -17.40 -13.00 20.10
CA ARG A 569 -16.84 -11.70 20.48
C ARG A 569 -17.86 -10.83 21.20
N ASN A 570 -19.10 -10.73 20.69
CA ASN A 570 -20.17 -10.00 21.36
C ASN A 570 -20.48 -10.59 22.75
N ASN A 571 -20.56 -11.89 22.88
CA ASN A 571 -20.77 -12.57 24.17
C ASN A 571 -19.61 -12.30 25.16
N ALA A 572 -18.37 -12.31 24.69
CA ALA A 572 -17.19 -11.98 25.49
C ALA A 572 -17.19 -10.54 26.00
N TYR A 573 -17.78 -9.61 25.24
CA TYR A 573 -18.06 -8.24 25.70
C TYR A 573 -19.29 -8.10 26.60
N HIS A 574 -19.85 -9.24 27.07
CA HIS A 574 -21.01 -9.30 27.95
C HIS A 574 -22.32 -8.72 27.37
N ASN A 575 -22.44 -8.68 26.04
CA ASN A 575 -23.72 -8.41 25.40
C ASN A 575 -24.66 -9.61 25.68
N LYS A 576 -25.80 -9.33 26.30
CA LYS A 576 -26.74 -10.38 26.75
C LYS A 576 -27.49 -11.07 25.61
N ALA A 577 -27.58 -10.42 24.46
CA ALA A 577 -28.24 -10.94 23.26
C ALA A 577 -27.60 -10.31 22.02
N ALA A 578 -27.65 -11.02 20.90
CA ALA A 578 -27.30 -10.48 19.58
C ALA A 578 -28.19 -11.11 18.50
N LYS A 579 -28.51 -10.30 17.49
CA LYS A 579 -29.18 -10.71 16.24
C LYS A 579 -28.40 -10.12 15.09
N LEU A 580 -27.67 -10.97 14.36
CA LEU A 580 -26.72 -10.54 13.32
C LEU A 580 -27.07 -11.20 11.99
N TYR A 581 -26.89 -10.47 10.89
CA TYR A 581 -26.97 -11.04 9.55
C TYR A 581 -25.81 -10.56 8.66
N GLU A 582 -25.49 -11.34 7.66
CA GLU A 582 -24.49 -11.01 6.63
C GLU A 582 -24.94 -11.55 5.28
N VAL A 583 -24.78 -10.77 4.21
CA VAL A 583 -24.77 -11.29 2.85
C VAL A 583 -23.31 -11.59 2.49
N ALA A 584 -22.89 -12.82 2.73
CA ALA A 584 -21.51 -13.26 2.66
C ALA A 584 -21.22 -14.00 1.34
N LYS A 585 -20.07 -13.77 0.72
CA LYS A 585 -19.57 -14.66 -0.34
C LYS A 585 -18.80 -15.84 0.24
N VAL A 586 -18.98 -17.01 -0.37
CA VAL A 586 -18.12 -18.18 -0.16
C VAL A 586 -17.47 -18.56 -1.49
N TYR A 587 -16.34 -19.27 -1.43
CA TYR A 587 -15.49 -19.53 -2.58
C TYR A 587 -15.33 -21.03 -2.78
N LEU A 588 -16.03 -21.57 -3.77
CA LEU A 588 -16.09 -23.01 -4.02
C LEU A 588 -15.22 -23.37 -5.23
N PRO A 589 -14.06 -24.02 -5.05
CA PRO A 589 -13.21 -24.44 -6.17
C PRO A 589 -13.99 -25.35 -7.13
N VAL A 590 -13.77 -25.15 -8.42
CA VAL A 590 -14.35 -25.96 -9.50
C VAL A 590 -13.21 -26.67 -10.22
N GLU A 591 -13.34 -27.99 -10.36
CA GLU A 591 -12.32 -28.80 -11.03
C GLU A 591 -12.16 -28.37 -12.49
N GLY A 592 -10.91 -28.12 -12.91
CA GLY A 592 -10.59 -27.67 -14.27
C GLY A 592 -10.74 -26.15 -14.52
N GLU A 593 -11.31 -25.39 -13.59
CA GLU A 593 -11.49 -23.95 -13.71
C GLU A 593 -10.40 -23.18 -12.93
N LYS A 594 -9.98 -22.02 -13.47
CA LYS A 594 -9.03 -21.12 -12.78
C LYS A 594 -9.65 -20.33 -11.64
N LEU A 595 -10.94 -20.04 -11.74
CA LEU A 595 -11.67 -19.23 -10.77
C LEU A 595 -12.70 -20.09 -10.03
N PRO A 596 -12.94 -19.81 -8.74
CA PRO A 596 -13.98 -20.50 -7.98
C PRO A 596 -15.38 -20.02 -8.39
N ARG A 597 -16.39 -20.78 -8.02
CA ARG A 597 -17.77 -20.30 -7.96
C ARG A 597 -17.96 -19.52 -6.66
N GLU A 598 -18.55 -18.32 -6.73
CA GLU A 598 -18.69 -17.37 -5.63
C GLU A 598 -20.17 -17.08 -5.27
N PRO A 599 -20.94 -18.09 -4.80
CA PRO A 599 -22.32 -17.82 -4.42
C PRO A 599 -22.41 -16.91 -3.21
N LYS A 600 -23.43 -16.06 -3.19
CA LYS A 600 -23.80 -15.26 -2.02
C LYS A 600 -24.62 -16.10 -1.05
N MET A 601 -24.27 -16.05 0.20
CA MET A 601 -24.95 -16.70 1.33
C MET A 601 -25.61 -15.63 2.19
N LEU A 602 -26.89 -15.79 2.51
CA LEU A 602 -27.57 -14.99 3.51
C LEU A 602 -27.45 -15.73 4.87
N MET A 603 -26.60 -15.20 5.72
CA MET A 603 -26.24 -15.78 7.01
C MET A 603 -26.92 -15.05 8.14
N PHE A 604 -27.45 -15.83 9.11
CA PHE A 604 -28.05 -15.32 10.36
C PHE A 604 -27.39 -15.96 11.58
N GLY A 605 -27.26 -15.19 12.64
CA GLY A 605 -26.80 -15.68 13.92
C GLY A 605 -27.47 -14.95 15.07
N THR A 606 -28.05 -15.72 16.03
CA THR A 606 -28.73 -15.14 17.19
C THR A 606 -28.39 -15.89 18.47
N TYR A 607 -28.35 -15.17 19.59
CA TYR A 607 -28.37 -15.73 20.94
C TYR A 607 -29.04 -14.77 21.90
N GLY A 608 -29.50 -15.25 23.03
CA GLY A 608 -30.10 -14.45 24.10
C GLY A 608 -31.46 -14.96 24.56
N SER A 609 -32.01 -14.31 25.58
CA SER A 609 -33.31 -14.71 26.16
C SER A 609 -34.44 -14.51 25.16
N GLY A 610 -35.22 -15.57 24.94
CA GLY A 610 -36.32 -15.58 23.99
C GLY A 610 -36.00 -16.11 22.60
N GLU A 611 -34.70 -16.25 22.27
CA GLU A 611 -34.29 -16.86 20.99
C GLU A 611 -34.50 -18.39 21.05
N THR A 612 -35.14 -18.93 20.03
CA THR A 612 -35.42 -20.34 19.87
C THR A 612 -35.36 -20.76 18.39
N PHE A 613 -35.41 -22.05 18.11
CA PHE A 613 -35.58 -22.53 16.73
C PHE A 613 -36.79 -21.90 16.03
N PHE A 614 -37.92 -21.75 16.74
CA PHE A 614 -39.16 -21.25 16.17
C PHE A 614 -39.18 -19.73 16.01
N THR A 615 -38.48 -18.96 16.85
CA THR A 615 -38.32 -17.53 16.63
C THR A 615 -37.54 -17.26 15.36
N LEU A 616 -36.34 -17.89 15.19
CA LEU A 616 -35.57 -17.78 13.96
C LEU A 616 -36.37 -18.24 12.74
N LYS A 617 -37.10 -19.39 12.84
CA LYS A 617 -37.95 -19.90 11.75
C LYS A 617 -39.00 -18.86 11.33
N GLY A 618 -39.72 -18.26 12.28
CA GLY A 618 -40.77 -17.26 12.01
C GLY A 618 -40.21 -15.99 11.34
N GLU A 619 -39.03 -15.54 11.77
CA GLU A 619 -38.33 -14.39 11.17
C GLU A 619 -37.89 -14.67 9.73
N LEU A 620 -37.34 -15.88 9.49
CA LEU A 620 -36.98 -16.31 8.13
C LEU A 620 -38.21 -16.40 7.23
N GLU A 621 -39.35 -16.95 7.72
CA GLU A 621 -40.61 -17.00 6.96
C GLU A 621 -41.12 -15.59 6.60
N ALA A 622 -41.00 -14.62 7.51
CA ALA A 622 -41.34 -13.24 7.24
C ALA A 622 -40.42 -12.61 6.16
N ILE A 623 -39.12 -12.88 6.22
CA ILE A 623 -38.16 -12.43 5.21
C ILE A 623 -38.45 -13.08 3.86
N PHE A 624 -38.70 -14.40 3.83
CA PHE A 624 -39.03 -15.11 2.60
C PHE A 624 -40.34 -14.58 1.96
N ALA A 625 -41.34 -14.31 2.75
CA ALA A 625 -42.59 -13.69 2.28
C ALA A 625 -42.34 -12.27 1.73
N GLY A 626 -41.53 -11.47 2.43
CA GLY A 626 -41.14 -10.13 1.99
C GLY A 626 -40.33 -10.13 0.69
N LEU A 627 -39.45 -11.11 0.47
CA LEU A 627 -38.74 -11.35 -0.77
C LEU A 627 -39.60 -11.99 -1.85
N ARG A 628 -40.77 -12.52 -1.47
CA ARG A 628 -41.68 -13.28 -2.34
C ARG A 628 -41.08 -14.60 -2.84
N LEU A 629 -40.34 -15.27 -1.96
CA LEU A 629 -39.85 -16.61 -2.22
C LEU A 629 -41.05 -17.57 -2.31
N LYS A 630 -40.98 -18.55 -3.19
CA LYS A 630 -41.96 -19.62 -3.25
C LYS A 630 -41.96 -20.40 -1.95
N LYS A 631 -42.93 -21.28 -1.76
CA LYS A 631 -43.10 -22.05 -0.53
C LYS A 631 -41.81 -22.80 -0.17
N VAL A 632 -41.28 -22.51 1.02
CA VAL A 632 -40.11 -23.18 1.58
C VAL A 632 -40.55 -24.44 2.30
N GLU A 633 -39.87 -25.53 2.03
CA GLU A 633 -40.06 -26.84 2.70
C GLU A 633 -38.95 -27.00 3.73
N TYR A 634 -39.32 -27.51 4.90
CA TYR A 634 -38.42 -27.79 6.03
C TYR A 634 -38.33 -29.30 6.27
N THR A 635 -37.15 -29.86 6.18
CA THR A 635 -36.88 -31.27 6.45
C THR A 635 -35.92 -31.38 7.64
N ALA A 636 -36.24 -32.25 8.61
CA ALA A 636 -35.37 -32.47 9.77
C ALA A 636 -33.98 -32.93 9.32
N GLU A 637 -32.93 -32.22 9.76
CA GLU A 637 -31.53 -32.54 9.47
C GLU A 637 -30.86 -33.07 10.75
N LYS A 638 -30.41 -34.35 10.71
CA LYS A 638 -29.81 -35.02 11.85
C LYS A 638 -28.31 -35.27 11.72
N ASN A 639 -27.80 -35.12 10.51
CA ASN A 639 -26.41 -35.51 10.17
C ASN A 639 -25.45 -34.35 10.07
N ASN A 640 -25.94 -33.11 10.10
CA ASN A 640 -25.05 -31.93 10.06
C ASN A 640 -24.29 -31.82 11.38
N PRO A 641 -22.94 -31.97 11.38
CA PRO A 641 -22.15 -32.02 12.61
C PRO A 641 -22.05 -30.70 13.37
N SER A 642 -22.34 -29.59 12.67
CA SER A 642 -22.27 -28.23 13.23
C SER A 642 -23.54 -27.82 13.98
N TYR A 643 -24.65 -28.56 13.79
CA TYR A 643 -25.95 -28.24 14.37
C TYR A 643 -26.46 -29.37 15.32
N HIS A 644 -27.36 -28.98 16.20
CA HIS A 644 -28.00 -29.92 17.13
C HIS A 644 -28.96 -30.89 16.37
N PRO A 645 -28.81 -32.21 16.43
CA PRO A 645 -29.57 -33.17 15.58
C PRO A 645 -31.08 -33.18 15.82
N GLY A 646 -31.54 -32.70 16.97
CA GLY A 646 -32.98 -32.58 17.31
C GLY A 646 -33.56 -31.19 17.05
N ARG A 647 -32.77 -30.21 16.63
CA ARG A 647 -33.18 -28.80 16.43
C ARG A 647 -32.51 -28.20 15.20
N CYS A 648 -32.51 -28.96 14.09
CA CYS A 648 -31.92 -28.54 12.83
C CYS A 648 -32.85 -28.94 11.67
N ALA A 649 -32.99 -28.08 10.71
CA ALA A 649 -33.74 -28.27 9.49
C ALA A 649 -32.94 -27.89 8.25
N LYS A 650 -33.05 -28.70 7.22
CA LYS A 650 -32.65 -28.37 5.86
C LYS A 650 -33.82 -27.65 5.18
N LEU A 651 -33.55 -26.62 4.41
CA LEU A 651 -34.51 -25.81 3.68
C LEU A 651 -34.41 -26.08 2.19
N SER A 652 -35.55 -26.24 1.52
CA SER A 652 -35.62 -26.40 0.06
C SER A 652 -36.78 -25.63 -0.52
N VAL A 653 -36.67 -25.26 -1.82
CA VAL A 653 -37.71 -24.60 -2.62
C VAL A 653 -37.75 -25.27 -3.98
N ASP A 654 -38.92 -25.70 -4.43
CA ASP A 654 -39.11 -26.48 -5.69
C ASP A 654 -38.14 -27.66 -5.81
N GLY A 655 -37.74 -28.27 -4.68
CA GLY A 655 -36.80 -29.37 -4.62
C GLY A 655 -35.32 -28.96 -4.61
N ALA A 656 -34.98 -27.69 -4.86
CA ALA A 656 -33.63 -27.15 -4.77
C ALA A 656 -33.26 -26.91 -3.29
N ASP A 657 -32.04 -27.27 -2.91
CA ASP A 657 -31.48 -27.01 -1.57
C ASP A 657 -31.09 -25.54 -1.46
N ILE A 658 -31.69 -24.82 -0.53
CA ILE A 658 -31.39 -23.41 -0.29
C ILE A 658 -30.63 -23.19 1.03
N GLY A 659 -30.40 -24.23 1.85
CA GLY A 659 -29.57 -24.10 3.04
C GLY A 659 -30.05 -24.86 4.27
N VAL A 660 -29.55 -24.43 5.43
CA VAL A 660 -29.78 -25.06 6.73
C VAL A 660 -30.03 -23.98 7.79
N MET A 661 -30.93 -24.32 8.76
CA MET A 661 -31.13 -23.52 9.96
C MET A 661 -31.22 -24.41 11.21
N GLY A 662 -30.85 -23.89 12.35
CA GLY A 662 -31.00 -24.63 13.59
C GLY A 662 -30.21 -24.09 14.76
N GLN A 663 -30.32 -24.80 15.88
CA GLN A 663 -29.43 -24.60 17.03
C GLN A 663 -28.05 -25.10 16.68
N VAL A 664 -27.05 -24.27 16.89
CA VAL A 664 -25.63 -24.67 16.79
C VAL A 664 -25.35 -25.77 17.81
N HIS A 665 -24.58 -26.78 17.39
CA HIS A 665 -24.26 -27.92 18.28
C HIS A 665 -23.53 -27.40 19.54
N PRO A 666 -23.91 -27.87 20.77
CA PRO A 666 -23.29 -27.38 22.02
C PRO A 666 -21.77 -27.51 22.07
N LEU A 667 -21.20 -28.57 21.46
CA LEU A 667 -19.74 -28.70 21.34
C LEU A 667 -19.12 -27.66 20.43
N VAL A 668 -19.82 -27.23 19.37
CA VAL A 668 -19.39 -26.14 18.51
C VAL A 668 -19.44 -24.80 19.25
N ALA A 669 -20.55 -24.53 19.95
CA ALA A 669 -20.67 -23.34 20.79
C ALA A 669 -19.51 -23.25 21.82
N LYS A 670 -19.17 -24.37 22.46
CA LYS A 670 -18.06 -24.49 23.39
C LYS A 670 -16.69 -24.21 22.72
N ASN A 671 -16.47 -24.67 21.49
CA ASN A 671 -15.25 -24.39 20.73
C ASN A 671 -15.04 -22.89 20.48
N TYR A 672 -16.14 -22.11 20.44
CA TYR A 672 -16.14 -20.65 20.35
C TYR A 672 -16.26 -19.94 21.72
N GLY A 673 -16.12 -20.68 22.84
CA GLY A 673 -16.17 -20.13 24.19
C GLY A 673 -17.55 -19.63 24.63
N MET A 674 -18.63 -20.17 24.06
CA MET A 674 -20.01 -19.74 24.35
C MET A 674 -20.75 -20.86 25.10
N ASP A 675 -21.32 -20.53 26.28
CA ASP A 675 -22.09 -21.45 27.13
C ASP A 675 -23.61 -21.22 27.03
N CYS A 676 -24.07 -20.55 25.96
CA CYS A 676 -25.47 -20.27 25.68
C CYS A 676 -25.96 -20.97 24.40
N GLU A 677 -27.28 -21.09 24.26
CA GLU A 677 -27.87 -21.56 23.00
C GLU A 677 -27.71 -20.52 21.91
N ILE A 678 -27.22 -20.95 20.75
CA ILE A 678 -27.00 -20.13 19.56
C ILE A 678 -27.85 -20.70 18.44
N TYR A 679 -28.52 -19.86 17.70
CA TYR A 679 -29.30 -20.27 16.53
C TYR A 679 -28.74 -19.58 15.30
N CYS A 680 -28.47 -20.36 14.26
CA CYS A 680 -27.93 -19.86 13.00
C CYS A 680 -28.73 -20.39 11.80
N ALA A 681 -28.72 -19.60 10.72
CA ALA A 681 -29.17 -20.06 9.42
C ALA A 681 -28.17 -19.62 8.36
N GLU A 682 -27.80 -20.53 7.47
CA GLU A 682 -26.94 -20.29 6.32
C GLU A 682 -27.70 -20.67 5.05
N LEU A 683 -28.06 -19.66 4.27
CA LEU A 683 -28.95 -19.79 3.13
C LEU A 683 -28.22 -19.38 1.84
N ASN A 684 -28.29 -20.19 0.80
CA ASN A 684 -27.77 -19.85 -0.51
C ASN A 684 -28.65 -18.77 -1.17
N PHE A 685 -28.28 -17.50 -0.94
CA PHE A 685 -29.03 -16.35 -1.43
C PHE A 685 -29.10 -16.33 -2.96
N SER A 686 -28.00 -16.70 -3.64
CA SER A 686 -27.98 -16.77 -5.09
C SER A 686 -29.00 -17.80 -5.63
N GLU A 687 -29.16 -18.95 -4.96
CA GLU A 687 -30.16 -19.93 -5.35
C GLU A 687 -31.59 -19.47 -5.02
N MET A 688 -31.79 -18.84 -3.87
CA MET A 688 -33.09 -18.29 -3.48
C MET A 688 -33.65 -17.33 -4.53
N LEU A 689 -32.79 -16.49 -5.13
CA LEU A 689 -33.21 -15.52 -6.16
C LEU A 689 -33.76 -16.20 -7.44
N CYS A 690 -33.45 -17.48 -7.68
CA CYS A 690 -33.99 -18.23 -8.80
C CYS A 690 -35.44 -18.69 -8.58
N HIS A 691 -35.95 -18.64 -7.35
CA HIS A 691 -37.23 -19.19 -6.94
C HIS A 691 -38.22 -18.11 -6.43
N LEU A 692 -38.10 -16.89 -6.89
CA LEU A 692 -39.04 -15.82 -6.53
C LEU A 692 -40.36 -15.93 -7.30
N LEU A 693 -41.45 -15.55 -6.63
CA LEU A 693 -42.74 -15.39 -7.29
C LEU A 693 -42.72 -14.12 -8.18
N PRO A 694 -43.43 -14.10 -9.28
CA PRO A 694 -43.61 -12.92 -10.13
C PRO A 694 -44.26 -11.78 -9.36
N GLU A 695 -44.14 -10.52 -9.87
CA GLU A 695 -44.80 -9.38 -9.23
C GLU A 695 -46.31 -9.63 -9.01
N PRO A 696 -46.88 -9.15 -7.88
CA PRO A 696 -48.26 -9.40 -7.55
C PRO A 696 -49.20 -8.72 -8.56
N THR A 697 -50.13 -9.45 -9.08
CA THR A 697 -51.23 -8.94 -9.91
C THR A 697 -52.47 -8.73 -9.03
N TYR A 698 -53.28 -7.76 -9.39
CA TYR A 698 -54.54 -7.56 -8.71
C TYR A 698 -55.46 -8.78 -8.84
N VAL A 699 -55.95 -9.27 -7.68
CA VAL A 699 -56.95 -10.31 -7.59
C VAL A 699 -58.21 -9.69 -6.95
N PRO A 700 -59.37 -9.75 -7.59
CA PRO A 700 -60.62 -9.22 -7.03
C PRO A 700 -60.97 -9.87 -5.68
N LEU A 701 -61.58 -9.10 -4.79
CA LEU A 701 -62.11 -9.64 -3.53
C LEU A 701 -63.14 -10.79 -3.83
N PRO A 702 -63.14 -11.82 -3.00
CA PRO A 702 -64.08 -12.94 -3.17
C PRO A 702 -65.52 -12.46 -3.05
N LYS A 703 -66.40 -12.94 -3.94
CA LYS A 703 -67.85 -12.61 -3.89
C LYS A 703 -68.60 -13.42 -2.83
N TYR A 704 -68.08 -14.59 -2.46
CA TYR A 704 -68.77 -15.51 -1.52
C TYR A 704 -67.94 -15.67 -0.27
N PRO A 705 -68.63 -15.84 0.91
CA PRO A 705 -67.93 -15.98 2.17
C PRO A 705 -67.25 -17.36 2.28
N ALA A 706 -66.17 -17.40 3.05
CA ALA A 706 -65.51 -18.64 3.44
C ALA A 706 -66.25 -19.30 4.65
N VAL A 707 -66.09 -20.64 4.73
CA VAL A 707 -66.56 -21.43 5.88
C VAL A 707 -65.30 -22.01 6.57
N SER A 708 -65.21 -21.77 7.90
CA SER A 708 -64.14 -22.33 8.70
C SER A 708 -64.59 -23.70 9.29
N ARG A 709 -63.69 -24.68 9.32
CA ARG A 709 -63.88 -25.99 9.99
C ARG A 709 -62.60 -26.36 10.74
N ASP A 710 -62.76 -26.65 12.00
CA ASP A 710 -61.65 -27.12 12.87
C ASP A 710 -61.62 -28.65 12.84
N LEU A 711 -60.43 -29.19 12.73
CA LEU A 711 -60.14 -30.59 12.64
C LEU A 711 -59.04 -30.99 13.63
N ALA A 712 -59.35 -31.75 14.65
CA ALA A 712 -58.36 -32.30 15.57
C ALA A 712 -58.12 -33.78 15.28
N ILE A 713 -56.89 -34.15 15.01
CA ILE A 713 -56.46 -35.53 14.68
C ILE A 713 -55.43 -36.04 15.70
N VAL A 714 -55.51 -37.33 15.98
CA VAL A 714 -54.51 -38.04 16.80
C VAL A 714 -53.66 -38.91 15.85
N CYS A 715 -52.37 -38.67 15.85
CA CYS A 715 -51.44 -39.40 14.99
C CYS A 715 -50.17 -39.79 15.78
N ASP A 716 -49.30 -40.58 15.17
CA ASP A 716 -48.00 -40.94 15.73
C ASP A 716 -47.10 -39.72 15.92
N GLU A 717 -46.27 -39.72 16.97
CA GLU A 717 -45.35 -38.62 17.28
C GLU A 717 -44.43 -38.29 16.11
N ALA A 718 -44.06 -39.25 15.28
CA ALA A 718 -43.19 -39.08 14.11
C ALA A 718 -43.84 -38.30 12.95
N VAL A 719 -45.17 -38.23 12.88
CA VAL A 719 -45.89 -37.50 11.80
C VAL A 719 -45.61 -36.04 11.90
N THR A 720 -45.11 -35.41 10.82
CA THR A 720 -44.85 -33.99 10.78
C THR A 720 -46.09 -33.18 10.42
N VAL A 721 -46.13 -31.91 10.82
CA VAL A 721 -47.22 -30.99 10.45
C VAL A 721 -47.31 -30.87 8.91
N ALA A 722 -46.18 -30.75 8.23
CA ALA A 722 -46.11 -30.63 6.77
C ALA A 722 -46.72 -31.88 6.07
N GLN A 723 -46.54 -33.08 6.59
CA GLN A 723 -47.17 -34.29 6.04
C GLN A 723 -48.69 -34.21 6.18
N ALA A 724 -49.20 -33.78 7.32
CA ALA A 724 -50.63 -33.63 7.55
C ALA A 724 -51.22 -32.54 6.65
N GLU A 725 -50.60 -31.34 6.61
CA GLU A 725 -51.05 -30.26 5.74
C GLU A 725 -51.04 -30.60 4.25
N SER A 726 -50.04 -31.34 3.80
CA SER A 726 -49.97 -31.81 2.40
C SER A 726 -51.15 -32.72 2.05
N ILE A 727 -51.48 -33.67 2.94
CA ILE A 727 -52.60 -34.61 2.76
C ILE A 727 -53.94 -33.88 2.84
N ILE A 728 -54.10 -32.96 3.80
CA ILE A 728 -55.32 -32.12 3.93
C ILE A 728 -55.51 -31.31 2.64
N SER A 729 -54.44 -30.66 2.15
CA SER A 729 -54.51 -29.81 0.92
C SER A 729 -54.87 -30.62 -0.31
N GLN A 730 -54.28 -31.81 -0.47
CA GLN A 730 -54.61 -32.71 -1.59
C GLN A 730 -56.04 -33.22 -1.53
N ALA A 731 -56.50 -33.64 -0.35
CA ALA A 731 -57.83 -34.23 -0.17
C ALA A 731 -58.97 -33.19 -0.24
N ALA A 732 -58.76 -32.01 0.30
CA ALA A 732 -59.72 -30.92 0.29
C ALA A 732 -59.81 -30.27 -1.10
N GLY A 733 -58.75 -30.31 -1.90
CA GLY A 733 -58.71 -29.83 -3.29
C GLY A 733 -59.00 -28.37 -3.47
N LYS A 734 -59.72 -28.01 -4.53
CA LYS A 734 -59.94 -26.58 -4.94
C LYS A 734 -60.79 -25.75 -3.96
N LEU A 735 -61.52 -26.37 -3.07
CA LEU A 735 -62.31 -25.67 -2.09
C LEU A 735 -61.52 -25.15 -0.88
N LEU A 736 -60.33 -25.73 -0.60
CA LEU A 736 -59.46 -25.27 0.44
C LEU A 736 -58.77 -23.97 0.03
N ARG A 737 -58.84 -22.94 0.87
CA ARG A 737 -58.15 -21.66 0.70
C ARG A 737 -56.96 -21.54 1.62
N ASP A 738 -57.11 -22.01 2.85
CA ASP A 738 -56.03 -22.00 3.86
C ASP A 738 -56.16 -23.21 4.79
N VAL A 739 -55.04 -23.68 5.32
CA VAL A 739 -54.97 -24.66 6.40
C VAL A 739 -53.97 -24.17 7.44
N LYS A 740 -54.41 -24.05 8.66
CA LYS A 740 -53.56 -23.51 9.74
C LYS A 740 -53.56 -24.45 10.92
N LEU A 741 -52.40 -24.92 11.33
CA LEU A 741 -52.21 -25.56 12.63
C LEU A 741 -52.33 -24.51 13.75
N PHE A 742 -53.18 -24.74 14.73
CA PHE A 742 -53.32 -23.86 15.86
C PHE A 742 -53.03 -24.48 17.25
N ASP A 743 -53.00 -25.82 17.32
CA ASP A 743 -52.63 -26.53 18.57
C ASP A 743 -51.95 -27.84 18.33
N ILE A 744 -50.98 -28.20 19.17
CA ILE A 744 -50.40 -29.54 19.31
C ILE A 744 -50.44 -29.94 20.77
N TYR A 745 -51.28 -30.94 21.08
CA TYR A 745 -51.46 -31.41 22.43
C TYR A 745 -50.87 -32.79 22.69
N ARG A 746 -50.23 -32.91 23.82
CA ARG A 746 -49.68 -34.16 24.35
C ARG A 746 -50.10 -34.26 25.81
N GLY A 747 -50.84 -35.24 26.19
CA GLY A 747 -51.29 -35.35 27.55
C GLY A 747 -52.48 -36.26 27.76
N VAL A 748 -53.26 -36.02 28.82
CA VAL A 748 -54.42 -36.90 29.17
C VAL A 748 -55.39 -36.98 28.00
N GLY A 749 -55.77 -38.21 27.59
CA GLY A 749 -56.68 -38.43 26.48
C GLY A 749 -55.96 -38.71 25.11
N VAL A 750 -54.65 -38.62 25.07
CA VAL A 750 -53.85 -39.00 23.89
C VAL A 750 -52.97 -40.20 24.21
N PRO A 751 -53.02 -41.31 23.43
CA PRO A 751 -52.26 -42.52 23.69
C PRO A 751 -50.76 -42.27 23.75
N ALA A 752 -50.00 -43.08 24.52
CA ALA A 752 -48.55 -42.98 24.60
C ALA A 752 -47.93 -43.17 23.21
N GLY A 753 -46.97 -42.32 22.85
CA GLY A 753 -46.32 -42.33 21.51
C GLY A 753 -47.10 -41.60 20.41
N LYS A 754 -48.23 -40.98 20.75
CA LYS A 754 -49.05 -40.18 19.85
C LYS A 754 -49.18 -38.73 20.31
N LYS A 755 -49.56 -37.86 19.35
CA LYS A 755 -49.89 -36.43 19.59
C LYS A 755 -51.21 -36.09 18.92
N SER A 756 -51.93 -35.11 19.46
CA SER A 756 -53.08 -34.48 18.78
C SER A 756 -52.60 -33.21 18.08
N MET A 757 -52.99 -33.07 16.84
CA MET A 757 -52.76 -31.86 16.03
C MET A 757 -54.11 -31.29 15.63
N ALA A 758 -54.34 -29.99 15.88
CA ALA A 758 -55.59 -29.30 15.58
C ALA A 758 -55.34 -28.27 14.45
N PHE A 759 -56.11 -28.39 13.37
CA PHE A 759 -56.02 -27.56 12.16
C PHE A 759 -57.35 -26.82 11.97
N SER A 760 -57.28 -25.56 11.56
CA SER A 760 -58.40 -24.82 11.02
C SER A 760 -58.32 -24.75 9.52
N LEU A 761 -59.36 -25.18 8.84
CA LEU A 761 -59.48 -25.23 7.40
C LEU A 761 -60.43 -24.13 6.94
N GLU A 762 -59.97 -23.26 6.06
CA GLU A 762 -60.80 -22.24 5.39
C GLU A 762 -61.23 -22.78 4.03
N LEU A 763 -62.54 -22.98 3.86
CA LEU A 763 -63.15 -23.52 2.66
C LEU A 763 -63.99 -22.45 1.93
N ARG A 764 -63.82 -22.31 0.61
CA ARG A 764 -64.59 -21.38 -0.20
C ARG A 764 -64.68 -21.77 -1.63
N ALA A 765 -65.89 -21.66 -2.23
CA ALA A 765 -66.10 -21.77 -3.69
C ALA A 765 -66.07 -20.37 -4.32
N ASP A 766 -65.68 -20.26 -5.59
CA ASP A 766 -65.61 -19.02 -6.34
C ASP A 766 -66.94 -18.65 -7.04
N ASP A 767 -67.82 -19.66 -7.15
CA ASP A 767 -69.03 -19.56 -7.90
C ASP A 767 -70.33 -19.53 -7.02
N ARG A 768 -70.27 -19.96 -5.75
CA ARG A 768 -71.41 -20.04 -4.83
C ARG A 768 -70.99 -19.98 -3.37
N THR A 769 -71.96 -19.74 -2.47
CA THR A 769 -71.78 -19.98 -1.05
C THR A 769 -71.82 -21.48 -0.77
N LEU A 770 -70.87 -21.98 0.05
CA LEU A 770 -70.82 -23.38 0.45
C LEU A 770 -71.98 -23.71 1.41
N THR A 771 -72.59 -24.89 1.23
CA THR A 771 -73.52 -25.46 2.15
C THR A 771 -72.81 -26.32 3.23
N ASP A 772 -73.47 -26.65 4.32
CA ASP A 772 -72.96 -27.55 5.34
C ASP A 772 -72.57 -28.90 4.75
N ALA A 773 -73.37 -29.43 3.85
CA ALA A 773 -73.06 -30.68 3.15
C ALA A 773 -71.80 -30.64 2.29
N ASP A 774 -71.49 -29.50 1.65
CA ASP A 774 -70.22 -29.29 0.94
C ASP A 774 -69.04 -29.39 1.88
N SER A 775 -69.09 -28.68 3.02
CA SER A 775 -68.03 -28.63 4.00
C SER A 775 -67.83 -29.99 4.74
N GLU A 776 -68.88 -30.68 5.10
CA GLU A 776 -68.86 -32.00 5.70
C GLU A 776 -68.28 -33.03 4.71
N GLY A 777 -68.62 -32.91 3.43
CA GLY A 777 -68.07 -33.78 2.39
C GLY A 777 -66.54 -33.62 2.19
N VAL A 778 -66.04 -32.39 2.32
CA VAL A 778 -64.58 -32.11 2.28
C VAL A 778 -63.93 -32.68 3.56
N THR A 779 -64.49 -32.41 4.73
CA THR A 779 -63.97 -32.90 6.01
C THR A 779 -63.88 -34.43 6.06
N ALA A 780 -64.93 -35.16 5.57
CA ALA A 780 -64.93 -36.58 5.49
C ALA A 780 -63.82 -37.13 4.59
N LYS A 781 -63.61 -36.50 3.41
CA LYS A 781 -62.51 -36.89 2.49
C LYS A 781 -61.14 -36.65 3.11
N VAL A 782 -60.96 -35.54 3.79
CA VAL A 782 -59.73 -35.19 4.50
C VAL A 782 -59.41 -36.22 5.60
N LEU A 783 -60.43 -36.55 6.42
CA LEU A 783 -60.29 -37.55 7.49
C LEU A 783 -59.93 -38.92 6.94
N SER A 784 -60.64 -39.40 5.90
CA SER A 784 -60.33 -40.67 5.28
C SER A 784 -58.91 -40.73 4.71
N ALA A 785 -58.44 -39.67 4.08
CA ALA A 785 -57.07 -39.60 3.55
C ALA A 785 -56.01 -39.53 4.66
N LEU A 786 -56.27 -38.85 5.76
CA LEU A 786 -55.38 -38.81 6.90
C LEU A 786 -55.28 -40.18 7.63
N GLU A 787 -56.43 -40.88 7.75
CA GLU A 787 -56.45 -42.24 8.29
C GLU A 787 -55.67 -43.22 7.42
N GLU A 788 -55.93 -43.22 6.12
CA GLU A 788 -55.28 -44.10 5.15
C GLU A 788 -53.78 -43.91 5.07
N LYS A 789 -53.33 -42.64 5.00
CA LYS A 789 -51.91 -42.33 4.74
C LYS A 789 -51.06 -42.19 5.99
N LEU A 790 -51.63 -41.80 7.13
CA LEU A 790 -50.90 -41.49 8.37
C LEU A 790 -51.38 -42.32 9.56
N GLY A 791 -52.42 -43.15 9.44
CA GLY A 791 -53.05 -43.82 10.56
C GLY A 791 -53.63 -42.85 11.59
N ALA A 792 -53.95 -41.61 11.16
CA ALA A 792 -54.46 -40.60 12.03
C ALA A 792 -55.97 -40.72 12.24
N THR A 793 -56.45 -40.61 13.47
CA THR A 793 -57.84 -40.71 13.84
C THR A 793 -58.36 -39.36 14.34
N LEU A 794 -59.69 -39.12 14.14
CA LEU A 794 -60.35 -37.94 14.74
C LEU A 794 -60.25 -38.08 16.26
N ARG A 795 -59.93 -36.93 16.95
CA ARG A 795 -59.87 -36.86 18.40
C ARG A 795 -61.25 -36.81 19.02
#